data_f87e68791d516b9dab94ed9b26ea26a1
#
_entry.id   f87e68791d516b9dab94ed9b26ea26a1
#
_cell.length_a   1.000
_cell.length_b   1.000
_cell.length_c   1.000
_cell.angle_alpha   90.00
_cell.angle_beta   90.00
_cell.angle_gamma   90.00
#
_symmetry.space_group_name_H-M   'P 1'
#
loop_
_entity.id
_entity.type
_entity.pdbx_description
1 polymer ?
#
loop_
_entity_poly.entity_id
_entity_poly.type
_entity_poly.pdbx_seq_one_letter_code
_entity_poly.pdbx_strand_id
1 'polypeptide(L)'
;MAHKVLQDNFDVDYVIVFRVPDNDKQAGIAQFQKLVRALAETGLTTEVRRGDETSLLVFVRAADEQVFANVVFRSRIKDWLYGIRQIQPTKDTAETLASEQLTQAERYRMIHHMICCPQEEGGAGITPKHGEWKAVEAIFPLHDHVKNKKWLAEFSRKTFLTPEDLDEVRNIMGEKIGYYYAFLQSYFTFLVFPAAFGFSCWVLLGNFSAIYAIVNGLWCVVFVEYWKRQEQELAIRWGVKNVSAIEDKRREFVPEKFITDSVTGEKMAYFPSKKRLQRQLLQIPLAILCVVALGAIICTCYAIEIFISEVYDGPLKSILVFLPTIILTLAVPTATNYLTQFAERLTYFENYETQDAHDKAMISKVFVINFITSYTAIFLTSFVYVPFASLLVPYLDVFSLTVKPFAENEKQMQTPSPAQFTINPNRIRNQMIYFAVTAQIVNFAMETVVPLLTQHGTKKYKEMQSARAEKQGGATPTVAADDAPEEKEFLTRVREEAALPEYDVTSDLREMVIQFGYLALFSVIWPLTPVSYFINNWIELRGDTFKLTVESRRPNPARTDTLGPWIDSLEFLAWLGSITTAALVYMFSGGDGPDGRPHAICLWALLLSVFLSEHIFLVVRVLVRYAISKFDSAAMRKERSERFMVRKKFLEDAGLADAIKPVAASPNSPLKTASGEQAFANITRESLEEDARRDSLTSATPADRFWHHQRSWAESEKVGVGMIDLMDLSGGNEKKRQ
;
A
#
# COMPACT_ATOMS: atom_id res chain seq x y z
N MET A 1 -22.71 -7.29 36.51
CA MET A 1 -22.68 -6.36 35.37
C MET A 1 -21.64 -6.74 34.30
N ALA A 2 -20.52 -7.37 34.63
CA ALA A 2 -19.49 -7.75 33.64
C ALA A 2 -19.93 -8.86 32.66
N HIS A 3 -20.84 -9.76 33.02
CA HIS A 3 -21.33 -10.83 32.14
C HIS A 3 -22.32 -10.36 31.05
N LYS A 4 -22.97 -9.20 31.22
CA LYS A 4 -23.93 -8.66 30.24
C LYS A 4 -23.27 -7.93 29.06
N VAL A 5 -21.99 -7.55 29.19
CA VAL A 5 -21.24 -6.78 28.21
C VAL A 5 -20.57 -7.67 27.12
N LEU A 6 -20.42 -8.99 27.38
CA LEU A 6 -19.78 -9.94 26.48
C LEU A 6 -20.73 -10.56 25.44
N GLN A 7 -22.03 -10.31 25.50
CA GLN A 7 -23.04 -10.86 24.58
C GLN A 7 -23.54 -9.87 23.53
N ASP A 8 -22.78 -8.81 23.24
CA ASP A 8 -23.28 -7.67 22.44
C ASP A 8 -23.53 -8.02 20.96
N ASN A 9 -22.86 -9.02 20.41
CA ASN A 9 -22.99 -9.44 19.00
C ASN A 9 -23.62 -10.84 18.82
N PHE A 10 -24.25 -11.42 19.82
CA PHE A 10 -24.91 -12.73 19.76
C PHE A 10 -24.02 -13.84 19.14
N ASP A 11 -22.72 -13.80 19.36
CA ASP A 11 -21.71 -14.70 18.78
C ASP A 11 -21.73 -14.79 17.25
N VAL A 12 -22.21 -13.76 16.58
CA VAL A 12 -22.19 -13.67 15.12
C VAL A 12 -20.76 -13.37 14.64
N ASP A 13 -20.27 -14.18 13.72
CA ASP A 13 -18.96 -13.97 13.10
C ASP A 13 -19.05 -13.04 11.88
N TYR A 14 -20.00 -13.29 10.97
CA TYR A 14 -20.17 -12.53 9.73
C TYR A 14 -21.63 -12.21 9.43
N VAL A 15 -21.82 -11.11 8.69
CA VAL A 15 -23.12 -10.74 8.13
C VAL A 15 -23.00 -10.66 6.63
N ILE A 16 -23.91 -11.31 5.93
CA ILE A 16 -24.06 -11.26 4.48
C ILE A 16 -25.32 -10.46 4.15
N VAL A 17 -25.16 -9.39 3.39
CA VAL A 17 -26.29 -8.59 2.91
C VAL A 17 -26.72 -9.14 1.55
N PHE A 18 -27.93 -9.71 1.51
CA PHE A 18 -28.53 -10.24 0.29
C PHE A 18 -29.65 -9.29 -0.17
N ARG A 19 -29.49 -8.67 -1.33
CA ARG A 19 -30.48 -7.77 -1.92
C ARG A 19 -31.35 -8.53 -2.94
N VAL A 20 -32.65 -8.53 -2.72
CA VAL A 20 -33.58 -9.19 -3.62
C VAL A 20 -33.67 -8.38 -4.92
N PRO A 21 -33.50 -9.00 -6.10
CA PRO A 21 -33.66 -8.30 -7.39
C PRO A 21 -35.09 -7.80 -7.59
N ASP A 22 -35.26 -6.51 -7.90
CA ASP A 22 -36.59 -5.88 -8.06
C ASP A 22 -37.43 -6.47 -9.20
N ASN A 23 -36.76 -7.05 -10.21
CA ASN A 23 -37.42 -7.50 -11.45
C ASN A 23 -37.78 -8.98 -11.48
N ASP A 24 -37.23 -9.81 -10.59
CA ASP A 24 -37.47 -11.27 -10.60
C ASP A 24 -37.35 -11.87 -9.20
N LYS A 25 -38.47 -11.91 -8.49
CA LYS A 25 -38.54 -12.50 -7.16
C LYS A 25 -38.23 -14.00 -7.14
N GLN A 26 -38.60 -14.73 -8.20
CA GLN A 26 -38.37 -16.18 -8.26
C GLN A 26 -36.89 -16.50 -8.44
N ALA A 27 -36.19 -15.75 -9.27
CA ALA A 27 -34.74 -15.85 -9.40
C ALA A 27 -34.06 -15.46 -8.08
N GLY A 28 -34.53 -14.41 -7.36
CA GLY A 28 -34.06 -14.03 -6.05
C GLY A 28 -34.20 -15.13 -5.01
N ILE A 29 -35.34 -15.80 -4.96
CA ILE A 29 -35.61 -16.96 -4.08
C ILE A 29 -34.66 -18.11 -4.38
N ALA A 30 -34.48 -18.46 -5.64
CA ALA A 30 -33.59 -19.55 -6.05
C ALA A 30 -32.11 -19.24 -5.68
N GLN A 31 -31.67 -18.01 -5.88
CA GLN A 31 -30.31 -17.57 -5.49
C GLN A 31 -30.13 -17.58 -3.96
N PHE A 32 -31.14 -17.15 -3.20
CA PHE A 32 -31.10 -17.17 -1.75
C PHE A 32 -31.03 -18.61 -1.21
N GLN A 33 -31.84 -19.52 -1.75
CA GLN A 33 -31.80 -20.94 -1.38
C GLN A 33 -30.42 -21.55 -1.67
N LYS A 34 -29.84 -21.20 -2.83
CA LYS A 34 -28.48 -21.63 -3.18
C LYS A 34 -27.45 -21.08 -2.19
N LEU A 35 -27.59 -19.81 -1.77
CA LEU A 35 -26.70 -19.16 -0.79
C LEU A 35 -26.70 -19.91 0.54
N VAL A 36 -27.88 -20.11 1.13
CA VAL A 36 -28.02 -20.79 2.44
C VAL A 36 -27.50 -22.23 2.38
N ARG A 37 -27.79 -22.92 1.29
CA ARG A 37 -27.32 -24.30 1.08
C ARG A 37 -25.80 -24.38 0.96
N ALA A 38 -25.18 -23.50 0.18
CA ALA A 38 -23.73 -23.44 0.01
C ALA A 38 -23.02 -23.16 1.37
N LEU A 39 -23.58 -22.28 2.20
CA LEU A 39 -23.04 -22.00 3.54
C LEU A 39 -23.18 -23.22 4.46
N ALA A 40 -24.32 -23.90 4.42
CA ALA A 40 -24.54 -25.11 5.23
C ALA A 40 -23.58 -26.25 4.86
N GLU A 41 -23.32 -26.45 3.55
CA GLU A 41 -22.39 -27.47 3.05
C GLU A 41 -20.94 -27.24 3.54
N THR A 42 -20.56 -26.00 3.87
CA THR A 42 -19.23 -25.68 4.42
C THR A 42 -19.15 -25.74 5.95
N GLY A 43 -20.24 -26.14 6.62
CA GLY A 43 -20.30 -26.24 8.08
C GLY A 43 -20.53 -24.90 8.79
N LEU A 44 -21.13 -23.94 8.10
CA LEU A 44 -21.53 -22.66 8.66
C LEU A 44 -23.03 -22.67 8.98
N THR A 45 -23.40 -22.22 10.19
CA THR A 45 -24.79 -21.99 10.56
C THR A 45 -25.24 -20.61 10.13
N THR A 46 -26.48 -20.50 9.71
CA THR A 46 -27.06 -19.25 9.23
C THR A 46 -28.36 -18.92 9.97
N GLU A 47 -28.53 -17.65 10.32
CA GLU A 47 -29.79 -17.07 10.80
C GLU A 47 -30.16 -15.90 9.88
N VAL A 48 -31.44 -15.74 9.59
CA VAL A 48 -31.92 -14.74 8.62
C VAL A 48 -32.84 -13.75 9.31
N ARG A 49 -32.59 -12.48 9.08
CA ARG A 49 -33.46 -11.38 9.53
C ARG A 49 -33.67 -10.39 8.38
N ARG A 50 -34.68 -9.58 8.49
CA ARG A 50 -34.93 -8.52 7.52
C ARG A 50 -33.93 -7.37 7.66
N GLY A 51 -33.33 -6.94 6.56
CA GLY A 51 -32.38 -5.82 6.51
C GLY A 51 -33.10 -4.47 6.34
N ASP A 52 -33.16 -3.99 5.12
CA ASP A 52 -33.98 -2.85 4.70
C ASP A 52 -35.24 -3.34 3.96
N GLU A 53 -35.90 -2.48 3.19
CA GLU A 53 -37.13 -2.83 2.45
C GLU A 53 -36.91 -3.93 1.41
N THR A 54 -35.70 -4.03 0.85
CA THR A 54 -35.35 -4.91 -0.27
C THR A 54 -34.23 -5.90 0.03
N SER A 55 -33.66 -5.89 1.26
CA SER A 55 -32.54 -6.73 1.65
C SER A 55 -32.85 -7.66 2.82
N LEU A 56 -32.11 -8.78 2.83
CA LEU A 56 -32.05 -9.73 3.94
C LEU A 56 -30.65 -9.71 4.55
N LEU A 57 -30.59 -9.83 5.86
CA LEU A 57 -29.35 -10.01 6.61
C LEU A 57 -29.23 -11.50 6.95
N VAL A 58 -28.18 -12.13 6.45
CA VAL A 58 -27.83 -13.52 6.76
C VAL A 58 -26.66 -13.48 7.75
N PHE A 59 -26.95 -13.81 8.98
CA PHE A 59 -25.97 -13.94 10.04
C PHE A 59 -25.29 -15.29 9.94
N VAL A 60 -23.98 -15.32 10.03
CA VAL A 60 -23.15 -16.52 9.81
C VAL A 60 -22.27 -16.75 11.04
N ARG A 61 -22.22 -18.01 11.49
CA ARG A 61 -21.34 -18.49 12.54
C ARG A 61 -20.81 -19.88 12.20
N ALA A 62 -19.59 -20.21 12.65
CA ALA A 62 -19.09 -21.59 12.56
C ALA A 62 -19.96 -22.53 13.42
N ALA A 63 -20.50 -23.59 12.80
CA ALA A 63 -21.45 -24.50 13.45
C ALA A 63 -20.78 -25.33 14.54
N ASP A 64 -19.60 -25.86 14.23
CA ASP A 64 -18.84 -26.76 15.07
C ASP A 64 -17.41 -26.25 15.25
N GLU A 65 -17.02 -26.03 16.49
CA GLU A 65 -15.67 -25.59 16.82
C GLU A 65 -14.59 -26.61 16.41
N GLN A 66 -14.91 -27.92 16.37
CA GLN A 66 -13.96 -28.95 15.93
C GLN A 66 -13.71 -28.87 14.42
N VAL A 67 -14.78 -28.70 13.63
CA VAL A 67 -14.66 -28.52 12.16
C VAL A 67 -13.86 -27.25 11.88
N PHE A 68 -14.17 -26.17 12.58
CA PHE A 68 -13.45 -24.91 12.44
C PHE A 68 -11.96 -25.04 12.87
N ALA A 69 -11.68 -25.70 13.99
CA ALA A 69 -10.31 -25.98 14.43
C ALA A 69 -9.52 -26.78 13.39
N ASN A 70 -10.15 -27.73 12.70
CA ASN A 70 -9.52 -28.48 11.61
C ASN A 70 -9.19 -27.58 10.40
N VAL A 71 -10.05 -26.62 10.05
CA VAL A 71 -9.79 -25.65 8.98
C VAL A 71 -8.60 -24.76 9.35
N VAL A 72 -8.57 -24.24 10.58
CA VAL A 72 -7.45 -23.46 11.11
C VAL A 72 -6.14 -24.26 11.07
N PHE A 73 -6.19 -25.50 11.54
CA PHE A 73 -5.03 -26.38 11.56
C PHE A 73 -4.48 -26.67 10.17
N ARG A 74 -5.35 -26.96 9.18
CA ARG A 74 -4.95 -27.15 7.78
C ARG A 74 -4.29 -25.89 7.19
N SER A 75 -4.85 -24.70 7.46
CA SER A 75 -4.26 -23.45 7.04
C SER A 75 -2.88 -23.22 7.66
N ARG A 76 -2.72 -23.53 8.94
CA ARG A 76 -1.44 -23.41 9.65
C ARG A 76 -0.39 -24.41 9.15
N ILE A 77 -0.79 -25.65 8.78
CA ILE A 77 0.08 -26.62 8.11
C ILE A 77 0.53 -26.11 6.74
N LYS A 78 -0.40 -25.54 5.94
CA LYS A 78 -0.05 -24.94 4.64
C LYS A 78 1.00 -23.84 4.86
N ASP A 79 0.78 -22.92 5.80
CA ASP A 79 1.72 -21.85 6.15
C ASP A 79 3.10 -22.40 6.58
N TRP A 80 3.13 -23.48 7.33
CA TRP A 80 4.37 -24.11 7.75
C TRP A 80 5.10 -24.79 6.57
N LEU A 81 4.38 -25.52 5.72
CA LEU A 81 4.94 -26.20 4.55
C LEU A 81 5.61 -25.21 3.58
N TYR A 82 5.04 -24.03 3.40
CA TYR A 82 5.60 -22.96 2.58
C TYR A 82 6.61 -22.06 3.33
N GLY A 83 6.96 -22.42 4.58
CA GLY A 83 7.97 -21.71 5.36
C GLY A 83 7.57 -20.31 5.86
N ILE A 84 6.28 -20.01 5.89
CA ILE A 84 5.75 -18.75 6.42
C ILE A 84 5.75 -18.80 7.95
N ARG A 85 5.13 -19.85 8.53
CA ARG A 85 5.17 -20.10 9.97
C ARG A 85 6.40 -20.90 10.34
N GLN A 86 7.07 -20.49 11.41
CA GLN A 86 8.21 -21.18 11.97
C GLN A 86 7.82 -21.80 13.31
N ILE A 87 8.22 -23.02 13.53
CA ILE A 87 7.93 -23.77 14.75
C ILE A 87 9.21 -24.00 15.51
N GLN A 88 9.13 -23.96 16.83
CA GLN A 88 10.28 -24.30 17.67
C GLN A 88 10.65 -25.79 17.52
N PRO A 89 11.90 -26.12 17.18
CA PRO A 89 12.31 -27.50 16.93
C PRO A 89 12.20 -28.43 18.14
N THR A 90 12.04 -27.86 19.34
CA THR A 90 11.95 -28.61 20.61
C THR A 90 10.55 -29.10 20.93
N LYS A 91 9.52 -28.67 20.20
CA LYS A 91 8.12 -29.05 20.44
C LYS A 91 7.60 -29.91 19.30
N ASP A 92 6.61 -30.76 19.57
CA ASP A 92 5.88 -31.44 18.52
C ASP A 92 5.20 -30.42 17.61
N THR A 93 5.45 -30.57 16.30
CA THR A 93 4.97 -29.67 15.28
C THR A 93 3.44 -29.59 15.25
N ALA A 94 2.78 -30.75 15.30
CA ALA A 94 1.33 -30.85 15.23
C ALA A 94 0.67 -30.26 16.49
N GLU A 95 1.19 -30.57 17.67
CA GLU A 95 0.69 -30.05 18.93
C GLU A 95 0.88 -28.54 19.05
N THR A 96 2.03 -28.02 18.59
CA THR A 96 2.30 -26.57 18.60
C THR A 96 1.33 -25.80 17.69
N LEU A 97 1.08 -26.30 16.47
CA LEU A 97 0.16 -25.69 15.53
C LEU A 97 -1.29 -25.72 16.01
N ALA A 98 -1.66 -26.80 16.74
CA ALA A 98 -3.01 -26.93 17.30
C ALA A 98 -3.22 -26.04 18.54
N SER A 99 -2.18 -25.89 19.40
CA SER A 99 -2.29 -25.18 20.69
C SER A 99 -2.04 -23.67 20.60
N GLU A 100 -1.58 -23.15 19.45
CA GLU A 100 -1.35 -21.71 19.26
C GLU A 100 -2.66 -20.94 19.39
N GLN A 101 -2.65 -19.86 20.18
CA GLN A 101 -3.86 -19.03 20.39
C GLN A 101 -4.34 -18.42 19.09
N LEU A 102 -5.64 -18.55 18.83
CA LEU A 102 -6.32 -17.98 17.67
C LEU A 102 -6.58 -16.49 17.91
N THR A 103 -6.04 -15.62 17.05
CA THR A 103 -6.35 -14.19 17.09
C THR A 103 -7.73 -13.91 16.47
N GLN A 104 -8.34 -12.78 16.84
CA GLN A 104 -9.64 -12.40 16.28
C GLN A 104 -9.57 -12.20 14.77
N ALA A 105 -8.51 -11.58 14.26
CA ALA A 105 -8.29 -11.41 12.83
C ALA A 105 -8.11 -12.75 12.11
N GLU A 106 -7.39 -13.71 12.70
CA GLU A 106 -7.21 -15.05 12.13
C GLU A 106 -8.55 -15.80 12.08
N ARG A 107 -9.38 -15.72 13.15
CA ARG A 107 -10.73 -16.31 13.16
C ARG A 107 -11.59 -15.78 12.02
N TYR A 108 -11.70 -14.45 11.90
CA TYR A 108 -12.51 -13.85 10.85
C TYR A 108 -11.97 -14.14 9.46
N ARG A 109 -10.66 -14.16 9.28
CA ARG A 109 -10.05 -14.54 8.01
C ARG A 109 -10.40 -15.96 7.60
N MET A 110 -10.37 -16.91 8.54
CA MET A 110 -10.69 -18.30 8.24
C MET A 110 -12.17 -18.46 7.87
N ILE A 111 -13.07 -17.80 8.58
CA ILE A 111 -14.50 -17.83 8.25
C ILE A 111 -14.76 -17.15 6.90
N HIS A 112 -14.11 -16.03 6.62
CA HIS A 112 -14.19 -15.40 5.30
C HIS A 112 -13.68 -16.32 4.19
N HIS A 113 -12.61 -17.05 4.43
CA HIS A 113 -12.09 -18.06 3.53
C HIS A 113 -13.13 -19.18 3.28
N MET A 114 -13.79 -19.71 4.34
CA MET A 114 -14.88 -20.69 4.21
C MET A 114 -16.06 -20.15 3.39
N ILE A 115 -16.37 -18.85 3.47
CA ILE A 115 -17.45 -18.22 2.69
C ILE A 115 -17.04 -18.00 1.24
N CYS A 116 -15.85 -17.46 1.00
CA CYS A 116 -15.45 -16.93 -0.31
C CYS A 116 -14.66 -17.92 -1.17
N CYS A 117 -13.97 -18.89 -0.59
CA CYS A 117 -13.12 -19.82 -1.33
C CYS A 117 -13.92 -20.73 -2.27
N PRO A 118 -13.34 -21.19 -3.38
CA PRO A 118 -13.96 -22.17 -4.26
C PRO A 118 -14.37 -23.45 -3.53
N GLN A 119 -15.42 -24.11 -4.00
CA GLN A 119 -15.86 -25.39 -3.46
C GLN A 119 -14.77 -26.48 -3.54
N GLU A 120 -13.93 -26.42 -4.56
CA GLU A 120 -12.78 -27.32 -4.73
C GLU A 120 -11.76 -27.22 -3.59
N GLU A 121 -11.69 -26.07 -2.93
CA GLU A 121 -10.82 -25.80 -1.79
C GLU A 121 -11.56 -25.88 -0.43
N GLY A 122 -12.84 -26.27 -0.46
CA GLY A 122 -13.68 -26.46 0.72
C GLY A 122 -14.43 -25.22 1.18
N GLY A 123 -14.55 -24.18 0.36
CA GLY A 123 -15.35 -22.97 0.62
C GLY A 123 -16.74 -23.01 -0.05
N ALA A 124 -17.63 -22.07 0.33
CA ALA A 124 -18.95 -21.91 -0.27
C ALA A 124 -18.94 -21.25 -1.64
N GLY A 125 -17.86 -20.59 -1.97
CA GLY A 125 -17.70 -19.99 -3.26
C GLY A 125 -18.47 -18.69 -3.50
N ILE A 126 -18.80 -17.95 -2.47
CA ILE A 126 -19.62 -16.74 -2.56
C ILE A 126 -18.73 -15.52 -2.83
N THR A 127 -18.97 -14.82 -3.95
CA THR A 127 -18.26 -13.59 -4.33
C THR A 127 -19.24 -12.43 -4.41
N PRO A 128 -19.15 -11.42 -3.53
CA PRO A 128 -20.07 -10.28 -3.56
C PRO A 128 -20.08 -9.56 -4.91
N LYS A 129 -21.25 -9.20 -5.39
CA LYS A 129 -21.47 -8.40 -6.63
C LYS A 129 -21.00 -9.03 -7.94
N HIS A 130 -20.45 -10.26 -7.95
CA HIS A 130 -19.87 -10.89 -9.13
C HIS A 130 -20.57 -12.19 -9.53
N GLY A 131 -20.60 -12.48 -10.84
CA GLY A 131 -21.05 -13.75 -11.38
C GLY A 131 -22.47 -14.11 -10.98
N GLU A 132 -22.64 -15.28 -10.39
CA GLU A 132 -23.92 -15.79 -9.89
C GLU A 132 -24.38 -15.11 -8.59
N TRP A 133 -23.45 -14.46 -7.85
CA TRP A 133 -23.69 -13.86 -6.55
C TRP A 133 -23.94 -12.35 -6.61
N LYS A 134 -24.50 -11.84 -7.72
CA LYS A 134 -24.81 -10.42 -7.89
C LYS A 134 -25.77 -9.87 -6.83
N ALA A 135 -26.64 -10.72 -6.31
CA ALA A 135 -27.57 -10.38 -5.23
C ALA A 135 -26.90 -10.25 -3.85
N VAL A 136 -25.70 -10.79 -3.67
CA VAL A 136 -24.90 -10.58 -2.46
C VAL A 136 -24.21 -9.23 -2.56
N GLU A 137 -24.65 -8.27 -1.75
CA GLU A 137 -24.15 -6.90 -1.79
C GLU A 137 -22.85 -6.73 -1.00
N ALA A 138 -22.78 -7.35 0.18
CA ALA A 138 -21.64 -7.24 1.09
C ALA A 138 -21.50 -8.46 1.99
N ILE A 139 -20.26 -8.74 2.39
CA ILE A 139 -19.88 -9.74 3.40
C ILE A 139 -18.91 -9.04 4.35
N PHE A 140 -19.27 -8.91 5.62
CA PHE A 140 -18.42 -8.21 6.59
C PHE A 140 -18.59 -8.75 8.00
N PRO A 141 -17.55 -8.70 8.86
CA PRO A 141 -17.63 -9.02 10.26
C PRO A 141 -18.16 -7.83 11.05
N LEU A 142 -18.83 -8.08 12.17
CA LEU A 142 -19.38 -7.00 13.01
C LEU A 142 -18.30 -6.33 13.87
N HIS A 143 -18.51 -5.04 14.14
CA HIS A 143 -17.71 -4.30 15.09
C HIS A 143 -18.04 -4.73 16.54
N ASP A 144 -17.00 -4.86 17.35
CA ASP A 144 -17.13 -4.93 18.81
C ASP A 144 -17.10 -3.50 19.36
N HIS A 145 -18.27 -2.88 19.51
CA HIS A 145 -18.38 -1.49 19.90
C HIS A 145 -17.78 -1.18 21.28
N VAL A 146 -17.80 -2.14 22.20
CA VAL A 146 -17.22 -1.96 23.53
C VAL A 146 -15.70 -1.91 23.47
N LYS A 147 -15.10 -2.85 22.74
CA LYS A 147 -13.65 -2.87 22.53
C LYS A 147 -13.21 -1.68 21.68
N ASN A 148 -13.93 -1.35 20.61
CA ASN A 148 -13.61 -0.22 19.74
C ASN A 148 -13.63 1.10 20.52
N LYS A 149 -14.62 1.33 21.38
CA LYS A 149 -14.70 2.53 22.23
C LYS A 149 -13.53 2.62 23.21
N LYS A 150 -13.14 1.50 23.82
CA LYS A 150 -11.99 1.44 24.71
C LYS A 150 -10.71 1.72 23.92
N TRP A 151 -10.53 1.07 22.80
CA TRP A 151 -9.38 1.19 21.93
C TRP A 151 -9.23 2.64 21.41
N LEU A 152 -10.30 3.25 20.90
CA LEU A 152 -10.32 4.64 20.49
C LEU A 152 -9.91 5.59 21.62
N ALA A 153 -10.40 5.37 22.83
CA ALA A 153 -10.06 6.18 23.99
C ALA A 153 -8.58 6.03 24.41
N GLU A 154 -8.01 4.84 24.31
CA GLU A 154 -6.60 4.58 24.59
C GLU A 154 -5.69 5.19 23.53
N PHE A 155 -6.00 4.99 22.23
CA PHE A 155 -5.23 5.53 21.12
C PHE A 155 -5.24 7.05 21.07
N SER A 156 -6.40 7.68 21.38
CA SER A 156 -6.50 9.15 21.40
C SER A 156 -5.62 9.80 22.48
N ARG A 157 -5.27 9.06 23.54
CA ARG A 157 -4.41 9.57 24.63
C ARG A 157 -2.91 9.39 24.35
N LYS A 158 -2.54 8.41 23.52
CA LYS A 158 -1.13 8.13 23.20
C LYS A 158 -0.63 9.08 22.12
N THR A 159 0.55 9.65 22.31
CA THR A 159 1.23 10.44 21.27
C THR A 159 1.95 9.53 20.29
N PHE A 160 2.60 8.48 20.81
CA PHE A 160 3.31 7.47 20.02
C PHE A 160 2.74 6.09 20.35
N LEU A 161 2.56 5.27 19.33
CA LEU A 161 2.16 3.87 19.48
C LEU A 161 3.39 3.02 19.79
N THR A 162 3.22 2.09 20.72
CA THR A 162 4.25 1.10 21.04
C THR A 162 4.17 -0.09 20.08
N PRO A 163 5.22 -0.93 19.99
CA PRO A 163 5.17 -2.15 19.21
C PRO A 163 4.03 -3.11 19.63
N GLU A 164 3.67 -3.10 20.92
CA GLU A 164 2.57 -3.91 21.45
C GLU A 164 1.21 -3.39 20.97
N ASP A 165 1.04 -2.06 20.86
CA ASP A 165 -0.18 -1.46 20.30
C ASP A 165 -0.37 -1.85 18.82
N LEU A 166 0.72 -1.88 18.05
CA LEU A 166 0.69 -2.31 16.65
C LEU A 166 0.34 -3.80 16.52
N ASP A 167 0.83 -4.65 17.43
CA ASP A 167 0.44 -6.06 17.49
C ASP A 167 -1.04 -6.22 17.83
N GLU A 168 -1.59 -5.37 18.71
CA GLU A 168 -3.02 -5.37 19.04
C GLU A 168 -3.86 -4.98 17.81
N VAL A 169 -3.49 -3.93 17.08
CA VAL A 169 -4.14 -3.54 15.81
C VAL A 169 -4.16 -4.72 14.84
N ARG A 170 -3.02 -5.36 14.63
CA ARG A 170 -2.88 -6.53 13.76
C ARG A 170 -3.77 -7.69 14.23
N ASN A 171 -3.81 -7.97 15.54
CA ASN A 171 -4.58 -9.08 16.10
C ASN A 171 -6.11 -8.87 15.98
N ILE A 172 -6.55 -7.60 15.92
CA ILE A 172 -7.97 -7.24 15.80
C ILE A 172 -8.38 -7.06 14.34
N MET A 173 -7.61 -6.31 13.56
CA MET A 173 -7.97 -5.84 12.20
C MET A 173 -7.23 -6.56 11.06
N GLY A 174 -6.18 -7.31 11.36
CA GLY A 174 -5.36 -8.01 10.37
C GLY A 174 -4.08 -7.27 9.98
N GLU A 175 -3.22 -7.97 9.24
CA GLU A 175 -1.89 -7.52 8.92
C GLU A 175 -1.88 -6.30 8.00
N LYS A 176 -2.76 -6.24 7.00
CA LYS A 176 -2.83 -5.12 6.04
C LYS A 176 -3.04 -3.77 6.74
N ILE A 177 -3.93 -3.73 7.72
CA ILE A 177 -4.17 -2.53 8.54
C ILE A 177 -3.03 -2.32 9.53
N GLY A 178 -2.50 -3.39 10.14
CA GLY A 178 -1.34 -3.33 11.01
C GLY A 178 -0.12 -2.67 10.34
N TYR A 179 0.16 -3.00 9.07
CA TYR A 179 1.23 -2.37 8.29
C TYR A 179 1.00 -0.88 8.05
N TYR A 180 -0.25 -0.47 7.78
CA TYR A 180 -0.60 0.94 7.63
C TYR A 180 -0.28 1.73 8.91
N TYR A 181 -0.77 1.27 10.06
CA TYR A 181 -0.51 1.93 11.35
C TYR A 181 0.97 1.93 11.71
N ALA A 182 1.70 0.87 11.41
CA ALA A 182 3.15 0.80 11.60
C ALA A 182 3.89 1.80 10.71
N PHE A 183 3.43 1.97 9.46
CA PHE A 183 3.98 2.98 8.54
C PHE A 183 3.70 4.40 9.04
N LEU A 184 2.45 4.71 9.35
CA LEU A 184 2.04 6.02 9.84
C LEU A 184 2.79 6.41 11.12
N GLN A 185 2.90 5.48 12.08
CA GLN A 185 3.66 5.69 13.31
C GLN A 185 5.16 5.90 13.04
N SER A 186 5.75 5.13 12.15
CA SER A 186 7.17 5.27 11.78
C SER A 186 7.41 6.61 11.08
N TYR A 187 6.56 6.98 10.15
CA TYR A 187 6.63 8.25 9.43
C TYR A 187 6.47 9.43 10.39
N PHE A 188 5.48 9.38 11.27
CA PHE A 188 5.26 10.38 12.31
C PHE A 188 6.50 10.56 13.22
N THR A 189 7.10 9.45 13.67
CA THR A 189 8.29 9.48 14.52
C THR A 189 9.50 10.07 13.78
N PHE A 190 9.71 9.68 12.53
CA PHE A 190 10.81 10.20 11.73
C PHE A 190 10.64 11.68 11.36
N LEU A 191 9.40 12.20 11.27
CA LEU A 191 9.14 13.61 11.00
C LEU A 191 9.59 14.57 12.13
N VAL A 192 9.82 14.08 13.35
CA VAL A 192 10.34 14.92 14.45
C VAL A 192 11.63 15.63 14.08
N PHE A 193 12.56 14.90 13.44
CA PHE A 193 13.85 15.47 13.05
C PHE A 193 13.72 16.55 11.97
N PRO A 194 13.10 16.31 10.79
CA PRO A 194 12.98 17.36 9.79
C PRO A 194 12.06 18.49 10.22
N ALA A 195 11.11 18.29 11.13
CA ALA A 195 10.30 19.36 11.70
C ALA A 195 11.16 20.31 12.55
N ALA A 196 11.98 19.78 13.46
CA ALA A 196 12.87 20.58 14.28
C ALA A 196 13.97 21.28 13.44
N PHE A 197 14.57 20.55 12.50
CA PHE A 197 15.59 21.08 11.60
C PHE A 197 15.01 22.11 10.63
N GLY A 198 13.84 21.84 10.03
CA GLY A 198 13.16 22.76 9.13
C GLY A 198 12.75 24.06 9.81
N PHE A 199 12.23 23.98 11.05
CA PHE A 199 11.96 25.16 11.84
C PHE A 199 13.23 26.01 12.08
N SER A 200 14.33 25.35 12.45
CA SER A 200 15.61 26.03 12.66
C SER A 200 16.13 26.68 11.39
N CYS A 201 16.05 25.98 10.24
CA CYS A 201 16.45 26.52 8.95
C CYS A 201 15.55 27.69 8.51
N TRP A 202 14.25 27.61 8.76
CA TRP A 202 13.34 28.70 8.44
C TRP A 202 13.69 30.00 9.19
N VAL A 203 14.06 29.88 10.46
CA VAL A 203 14.43 31.04 11.28
C VAL A 203 15.82 31.60 10.89
N LEU A 204 16.80 30.73 10.60
CA LEU A 204 18.20 31.12 10.45
C LEU A 204 18.61 31.33 8.98
N LEU A 205 18.10 30.53 8.07
CA LEU A 205 18.55 30.47 6.68
C LEU A 205 17.49 30.95 5.66
N GLY A 206 16.22 30.98 6.07
CA GLY A 206 15.12 31.32 5.18
C GLY A 206 14.75 30.22 4.19
N ASN A 207 14.10 30.59 3.10
CA ASN A 207 13.62 29.69 2.06
C ASN A 207 14.75 29.36 1.04
N PHE A 208 14.59 28.28 0.28
CA PHE A 208 15.52 27.82 -0.77
C PHE A 208 16.94 27.54 -0.28
N SER A 209 17.12 27.19 0.98
CA SER A 209 18.42 26.86 1.56
C SER A 209 18.97 25.54 1.03
N ALA A 210 20.20 25.56 0.49
CA ALA A 210 20.90 24.37 0.02
C ALA A 210 21.19 23.39 1.17
N ILE A 211 21.49 23.91 2.37
CA ILE A 211 21.74 23.08 3.55
C ILE A 211 20.47 22.30 3.91
N TYR A 212 19.31 22.98 3.91
CA TYR A 212 18.03 22.32 4.14
C TYR A 212 17.75 21.25 3.08
N ALA A 213 17.98 21.55 1.79
CA ALA A 213 17.75 20.61 0.69
C ALA A 213 18.57 19.32 0.83
N ILE A 214 19.87 19.44 1.16
CA ILE A 214 20.76 18.30 1.33
C ILE A 214 20.32 17.42 2.53
N VAL A 215 20.04 18.04 3.68
CA VAL A 215 19.63 17.30 4.88
C VAL A 215 18.26 16.64 4.69
N ASN A 216 17.31 17.35 4.07
CA ASN A 216 15.99 16.78 3.77
C ASN A 216 16.08 15.62 2.75
N GLY A 217 16.92 15.77 1.70
CA GLY A 217 17.16 14.69 0.75
C GLY A 217 17.79 13.46 1.40
N LEU A 218 18.78 13.64 2.28
CA LEU A 218 19.37 12.55 3.07
C LEU A 218 18.31 11.90 3.97
N TRP A 219 17.48 12.68 4.64
CA TRP A 219 16.40 12.17 5.47
C TRP A 219 15.41 11.31 4.67
N CYS A 220 14.99 11.74 3.48
CA CYS A 220 14.12 10.96 2.60
C CYS A 220 14.71 9.58 2.29
N VAL A 221 16.01 9.53 1.94
CA VAL A 221 16.70 8.26 1.67
C VAL A 221 16.74 7.37 2.91
N VAL A 222 17.12 7.94 4.06
CA VAL A 222 17.23 7.20 5.33
C VAL A 222 15.87 6.64 5.73
N PHE A 223 14.81 7.43 5.64
CA PHE A 223 13.46 6.98 5.97
C PHE A 223 12.99 5.82 5.10
N VAL A 224 13.14 5.92 3.77
CA VAL A 224 12.70 4.87 2.83
C VAL A 224 13.47 3.57 3.05
N GLU A 225 14.80 3.63 3.20
CA GLU A 225 15.62 2.43 3.42
C GLU A 225 15.39 1.83 4.84
N TYR A 226 15.13 2.68 5.85
CA TYR A 226 14.70 2.24 7.18
C TYR A 226 13.37 1.52 7.11
N TRP A 227 12.37 2.11 6.42
CA TRP A 227 11.04 1.50 6.34
C TRP A 227 11.09 0.13 5.68
N LYS A 228 11.83 -0.05 4.60
CA LYS A 228 12.04 -1.36 3.98
C LYS A 228 12.57 -2.41 4.97
N ARG A 229 13.44 -1.99 5.87
CA ARG A 229 13.97 -2.88 6.89
C ARG A 229 12.94 -3.21 7.96
N GLN A 230 12.21 -2.19 8.40
CA GLN A 230 11.13 -2.31 9.36
C GLN A 230 10.01 -3.23 8.85
N GLU A 231 9.64 -3.10 7.58
CA GLU A 231 8.67 -3.96 6.93
C GLU A 231 9.09 -5.43 6.95
N GLN A 232 10.34 -5.74 6.62
CA GLN A 232 10.86 -7.10 6.72
C GLN A 232 10.87 -7.63 8.16
N GLU A 233 11.16 -6.78 9.13
CA GLU A 233 11.11 -7.14 10.55
C GLU A 233 9.68 -7.46 10.99
N LEU A 234 8.72 -6.64 10.60
CA LEU A 234 7.30 -6.86 10.89
C LEU A 234 6.79 -8.14 10.20
N ALA A 235 7.19 -8.40 8.95
CA ALA A 235 6.84 -9.63 8.24
C ALA A 235 7.30 -10.89 8.99
N ILE A 236 8.51 -10.85 9.56
CA ILE A 236 9.04 -11.95 10.38
C ILE A 236 8.31 -12.04 11.73
N ARG A 237 8.15 -10.89 12.42
CA ARG A 237 7.51 -10.81 13.73
C ARG A 237 6.06 -11.29 13.70
N TRP A 238 5.33 -10.94 12.65
CA TRP A 238 3.92 -11.31 12.47
C TRP A 238 3.72 -12.66 11.78
N GLY A 239 4.81 -13.31 11.33
CA GLY A 239 4.75 -14.62 10.68
C GLY A 239 4.02 -14.59 9.34
N VAL A 240 4.20 -13.52 8.56
CA VAL A 240 3.55 -13.32 7.24
C VAL A 240 4.55 -13.21 6.10
N LYS A 241 5.83 -13.44 6.35
CA LYS A 241 6.88 -13.37 5.33
C LYS A 241 6.60 -14.34 4.19
N ASN A 242 6.59 -13.83 2.96
CA ASN A 242 6.28 -14.55 1.72
C ASN A 242 4.82 -15.06 1.63
N VAL A 243 3.88 -14.48 2.35
CA VAL A 243 2.45 -14.85 2.24
C VAL A 243 1.93 -14.67 0.81
N SER A 244 2.39 -13.66 0.10
CA SER A 244 2.02 -13.42 -1.31
C SER A 244 2.37 -14.59 -2.25
N ALA A 245 3.30 -15.47 -1.87
CA ALA A 245 3.67 -16.64 -2.69
C ALA A 245 2.64 -17.79 -2.63
N ILE A 246 1.79 -17.83 -1.59
CA ILE A 246 0.78 -18.89 -1.39
C ILE A 246 -0.66 -18.38 -1.55
N GLU A 247 -0.82 -17.18 -2.07
CA GLU A 247 -2.13 -16.62 -2.30
C GLU A 247 -2.90 -17.42 -3.34
N ASP A 248 -4.18 -17.66 -3.05
CA ASP A 248 -5.05 -18.43 -3.94
C ASP A 248 -5.36 -17.62 -5.21
N LYS A 249 -5.60 -18.34 -6.32
CA LYS A 249 -5.89 -17.69 -7.60
C LYS A 249 -7.24 -17.00 -7.56
N ARG A 250 -7.31 -15.82 -8.17
CA ARG A 250 -8.55 -15.06 -8.31
C ARG A 250 -9.57 -15.85 -9.14
N ARG A 251 -10.84 -15.72 -8.76
CA ARG A 251 -11.95 -16.33 -9.52
C ARG A 251 -12.14 -15.75 -10.91
N GLU A 252 -11.92 -14.44 -11.03
CA GLU A 252 -11.99 -13.72 -12.30
C GLU A 252 -10.83 -14.05 -13.22
N PHE A 253 -9.82 -14.80 -12.74
CA PHE A 253 -8.70 -15.23 -13.54
C PHE A 253 -9.17 -16.25 -14.60
N VAL A 254 -8.96 -15.90 -15.86
CA VAL A 254 -9.28 -16.76 -17.00
C VAL A 254 -8.00 -17.42 -17.50
N PRO A 255 -7.76 -18.70 -17.20
CA PRO A 255 -6.58 -19.40 -17.67
C PRO A 255 -6.69 -19.68 -19.18
N GLU A 256 -5.58 -19.61 -19.91
CA GLU A 256 -5.52 -20.02 -21.30
C GLU A 256 -5.08 -21.49 -21.43
N LYS A 257 -4.24 -21.95 -20.50
CA LYS A 257 -3.68 -23.32 -20.49
C LYS A 257 -3.55 -23.82 -19.05
N PHE A 258 -3.51 -25.13 -18.91
CA PHE A 258 -3.13 -25.78 -17.67
C PHE A 258 -1.73 -26.36 -17.87
N ILE A 259 -0.80 -26.03 -16.95
CA ILE A 259 0.58 -26.51 -16.97
C ILE A 259 0.81 -27.24 -15.66
N THR A 260 1.57 -28.32 -15.70
CA THR A 260 2.00 -29.03 -14.47
C THR A 260 3.17 -28.24 -13.85
N ASP A 261 3.01 -27.84 -12.61
CA ASP A 261 4.09 -27.19 -11.86
C ASP A 261 5.26 -28.18 -11.67
N SER A 262 6.46 -27.71 -11.94
CA SER A 262 7.67 -28.52 -11.80
C SER A 262 8.04 -28.82 -10.35
N VAL A 263 7.54 -28.02 -9.39
CA VAL A 263 7.85 -28.13 -7.96
C VAL A 263 6.85 -29.01 -7.23
N THR A 264 5.55 -28.74 -7.45
CA THR A 264 4.47 -29.44 -6.73
C THR A 264 3.89 -30.62 -7.49
N GLY A 265 4.12 -30.70 -8.81
CA GLY A 265 3.52 -31.73 -9.68
C GLY A 265 2.03 -31.52 -9.95
N GLU A 266 1.43 -30.48 -9.43
CA GLU A 266 0.01 -30.16 -9.58
C GLU A 266 -0.28 -29.42 -10.88
N LYS A 267 -1.50 -29.61 -11.39
CA LYS A 267 -1.97 -28.86 -12.57
C LYS A 267 -2.30 -27.42 -12.16
N MET A 268 -1.53 -26.48 -12.64
CA MET A 268 -1.76 -25.05 -12.42
C MET A 268 -2.40 -24.40 -13.63
N ALA A 269 -3.41 -23.58 -13.38
CA ALA A 269 -3.98 -22.67 -14.37
C ALA A 269 -2.95 -21.60 -14.76
N TYR A 270 -2.68 -21.42 -16.04
CA TYR A 270 -1.61 -20.54 -16.54
C TYR A 270 -2.11 -19.60 -17.62
N PHE A 271 -1.63 -18.36 -17.56
CA PHE A 271 -1.82 -17.35 -18.60
C PHE A 271 -0.44 -16.88 -19.13
N PRO A 272 -0.21 -16.89 -20.48
CA PRO A 272 1.10 -16.60 -21.05
C PRO A 272 1.62 -15.20 -20.69
N SER A 273 2.82 -15.12 -20.10
CA SER A 273 3.43 -13.87 -19.68
C SER A 273 3.63 -12.86 -20.83
N LYS A 274 3.90 -13.34 -22.06
CA LYS A 274 4.01 -12.50 -23.26
C LYS A 274 2.70 -11.78 -23.59
N LYS A 275 1.56 -12.46 -23.47
CA LYS A 275 0.25 -11.86 -23.72
C LYS A 275 -0.10 -10.86 -22.60
N ARG A 276 0.26 -11.17 -21.35
CA ARG A 276 0.11 -10.25 -20.24
C ARG A 276 0.91 -8.99 -20.48
N LEU A 277 2.16 -9.10 -20.86
CA LEU A 277 3.02 -7.96 -21.20
C LEU A 277 2.41 -7.09 -22.32
N GLN A 278 1.86 -7.69 -23.36
CA GLN A 278 1.16 -6.94 -24.42
C GLN A 278 -0.04 -6.15 -23.89
N ARG A 279 -0.83 -6.74 -22.98
CA ARG A 279 -1.94 -6.05 -22.32
C ARG A 279 -1.45 -4.95 -21.38
N GLN A 280 -0.37 -5.18 -20.65
CA GLN A 280 0.28 -4.19 -19.79
C GLN A 280 0.82 -2.98 -20.58
N LEU A 281 1.26 -3.15 -21.82
CA LEU A 281 1.70 -2.02 -22.66
C LEU A 281 0.59 -0.99 -22.92
N LEU A 282 -0.70 -1.37 -22.76
CA LEU A 282 -1.82 -0.43 -22.82
C LEU A 282 -1.82 0.57 -21.64
N GLN A 283 -1.01 0.36 -20.62
CA GLN A 283 -0.81 1.36 -19.56
C GLN A 283 -0.15 2.64 -20.09
N ILE A 284 0.69 2.55 -21.12
CA ILE A 284 1.37 3.71 -21.71
C ILE A 284 0.36 4.68 -22.33
N PRO A 285 -0.54 4.28 -23.26
CA PRO A 285 -1.56 5.18 -23.77
C PRO A 285 -2.52 5.67 -22.66
N LEU A 286 -2.82 4.86 -21.63
CA LEU A 286 -3.59 5.32 -20.50
C LEU A 286 -2.85 6.44 -19.74
N ALA A 287 -1.57 6.28 -19.44
CA ALA A 287 -0.78 7.30 -18.77
C ALA A 287 -0.73 8.60 -19.59
N ILE A 288 -0.54 8.50 -20.89
CA ILE A 288 -0.59 9.67 -21.80
C ILE A 288 -1.98 10.34 -21.74
N LEU A 289 -3.05 9.56 -21.78
CA LEU A 289 -4.42 10.08 -21.66
C LEU A 289 -4.62 10.83 -20.33
N CYS A 290 -4.13 10.28 -19.22
CA CYS A 290 -4.18 10.93 -17.92
C CYS A 290 -3.41 12.25 -17.90
N VAL A 291 -2.19 12.27 -18.42
CA VAL A 291 -1.37 13.50 -18.53
C VAL A 291 -2.08 14.56 -19.35
N VAL A 292 -2.61 14.19 -20.51
CA VAL A 292 -3.29 15.14 -21.41
C VAL A 292 -4.61 15.63 -20.80
N ALA A 293 -5.45 14.73 -20.29
CA ALA A 293 -6.76 15.11 -19.78
C ALA A 293 -6.65 15.95 -18.49
N LEU A 294 -5.93 15.45 -17.49
CA LEU A 294 -5.77 16.15 -16.21
C LEU A 294 -4.87 17.39 -16.36
N GLY A 295 -3.79 17.28 -17.11
CA GLY A 295 -2.92 18.40 -17.43
C GLY A 295 -3.64 19.53 -18.13
N ALA A 296 -4.49 19.25 -19.12
CA ALA A 296 -5.29 20.25 -19.80
C ALA A 296 -6.27 20.96 -18.85
N ILE A 297 -6.97 20.23 -17.99
CA ILE A 297 -7.87 20.81 -16.98
C ILE A 297 -7.09 21.72 -16.05
N ILE A 298 -5.99 21.23 -15.49
CA ILE A 298 -5.15 21.98 -14.53
C ILE A 298 -4.56 23.22 -15.19
N CYS A 299 -3.97 23.08 -16.40
CA CYS A 299 -3.40 24.21 -17.14
C CYS A 299 -4.47 25.27 -17.46
N THR A 300 -5.67 24.86 -17.86
CA THR A 300 -6.77 25.80 -18.17
C THR A 300 -7.21 26.55 -16.92
N CYS A 301 -7.44 25.84 -15.81
CA CYS A 301 -7.80 26.48 -14.54
C CYS A 301 -6.72 27.42 -14.05
N TYR A 302 -5.46 27.02 -14.21
CA TYR A 302 -4.31 27.81 -13.84
C TYR A 302 -4.17 29.08 -14.70
N ALA A 303 -4.40 28.98 -16.00
CA ALA A 303 -4.43 30.13 -16.89
C ALA A 303 -5.54 31.13 -16.52
N ILE A 304 -6.74 30.62 -16.16
CA ILE A 304 -7.86 31.44 -15.67
C ILE A 304 -7.47 32.13 -14.34
N GLU A 305 -6.82 31.43 -13.43
CA GLU A 305 -6.34 32.00 -12.16
C GLU A 305 -5.35 33.14 -12.37
N ILE A 306 -4.35 32.95 -13.24
CA ILE A 306 -3.39 33.99 -13.58
C ILE A 306 -4.07 35.18 -14.21
N PHE A 307 -4.99 34.95 -15.15
CA PHE A 307 -5.74 36.03 -15.79
C PHE A 307 -6.52 36.86 -14.77
N ILE A 308 -7.27 36.22 -13.87
CA ILE A 308 -8.09 36.93 -12.85
C ILE A 308 -7.19 37.64 -11.84
N SER A 309 -6.12 37.04 -11.39
CA SER A 309 -5.25 37.62 -10.34
C SER A 309 -4.40 38.77 -10.85
N GLU A 310 -3.82 38.64 -12.04
CA GLU A 310 -2.77 39.54 -12.56
C GLU A 310 -3.27 40.52 -13.62
N VAL A 311 -4.27 40.14 -14.43
CA VAL A 311 -4.70 40.91 -15.60
C VAL A 311 -6.08 41.57 -15.39
N TYR A 312 -6.99 40.88 -14.71
CA TYR A 312 -8.37 41.36 -14.55
C TYR A 312 -8.51 42.40 -13.41
N ASP A 313 -9.02 43.58 -13.70
CA ASP A 313 -9.26 44.64 -12.73
C ASP A 313 -10.72 45.18 -12.78
N GLY A 314 -11.66 44.28 -13.12
CA GLY A 314 -13.08 44.59 -13.25
C GLY A 314 -13.91 44.33 -11.97
N PRO A 315 -15.24 44.55 -12.04
CA PRO A 315 -16.15 44.31 -10.93
C PRO A 315 -16.15 42.83 -10.52
N LEU A 316 -16.44 42.56 -9.24
CA LEU A 316 -16.45 41.21 -8.67
C LEU A 316 -15.12 40.43 -8.65
N LYS A 317 -13.97 41.09 -8.84
CA LYS A 317 -12.65 40.48 -8.78
C LYS A 317 -12.50 39.59 -7.54
N SER A 318 -12.90 40.05 -6.37
CA SER A 318 -12.83 39.34 -5.09
C SER A 318 -13.61 38.00 -5.08
N ILE A 319 -14.66 37.87 -5.88
CA ILE A 319 -15.44 36.62 -6.00
C ILE A 319 -14.88 35.76 -7.11
N LEU A 320 -14.48 36.36 -8.24
CA LEU A 320 -13.90 35.63 -9.38
C LEU A 320 -12.58 34.93 -9.08
N VAL A 321 -11.81 35.44 -8.11
CA VAL A 321 -10.56 34.76 -7.64
C VAL A 321 -10.81 33.34 -7.15
N PHE A 322 -12.01 33.05 -6.64
CA PHE A 322 -12.35 31.69 -6.20
C PHE A 322 -12.84 30.76 -7.33
N LEU A 323 -13.16 31.30 -8.51
CA LEU A 323 -13.69 30.53 -9.65
C LEU A 323 -12.76 29.38 -10.09
N PRO A 324 -11.43 29.57 -10.29
CA PRO A 324 -10.53 28.50 -10.63
C PRO A 324 -10.50 27.38 -9.57
N THR A 325 -10.51 27.77 -8.30
CA THR A 325 -10.54 26.80 -7.19
C THR A 325 -11.82 25.98 -7.20
N ILE A 326 -12.98 26.59 -7.44
CA ILE A 326 -14.27 25.89 -7.56
C ILE A 326 -14.24 24.92 -8.75
N ILE A 327 -13.74 25.35 -9.91
CA ILE A 327 -13.63 24.50 -11.09
C ILE A 327 -12.70 23.32 -10.81
N LEU A 328 -11.54 23.55 -10.22
CA LEU A 328 -10.60 22.49 -9.86
C LEU A 328 -11.21 21.48 -8.87
N THR A 329 -11.89 21.98 -7.84
CA THR A 329 -12.52 21.15 -6.81
C THR A 329 -13.62 20.24 -7.37
N LEU A 330 -14.30 20.64 -8.44
CA LEU A 330 -15.33 19.81 -9.08
C LEU A 330 -14.79 18.98 -10.25
N ALA A 331 -13.95 19.56 -11.11
CA ALA A 331 -13.53 18.94 -12.35
C ALA A 331 -12.43 17.88 -12.12
N VAL A 332 -11.46 18.16 -11.24
CA VAL A 332 -10.33 17.22 -11.02
C VAL A 332 -10.80 15.93 -10.36
N PRO A 333 -11.56 15.90 -9.27
CA PRO A 333 -12.05 14.65 -8.69
C PRO A 333 -12.94 13.87 -9.65
N THR A 334 -13.80 14.56 -10.41
CA THR A 334 -14.68 13.94 -11.41
C THR A 334 -13.85 13.25 -12.50
N ALA A 335 -12.88 13.96 -13.09
CA ALA A 335 -11.99 13.39 -14.09
C ALA A 335 -11.14 12.24 -13.54
N THR A 336 -10.58 12.42 -12.33
CA THR A 336 -9.81 11.39 -11.62
C THR A 336 -10.63 10.12 -11.41
N ASN A 337 -11.90 10.26 -11.01
CA ASN A 337 -12.79 9.12 -10.81
C ASN A 337 -13.01 8.34 -12.12
N TYR A 338 -13.28 9.01 -13.23
CA TYR A 338 -13.41 8.36 -14.54
C TYR A 338 -12.12 7.66 -14.98
N LEU A 339 -10.98 8.31 -14.80
CA LEU A 339 -9.68 7.73 -15.14
C LEU A 339 -9.34 6.53 -14.26
N THR A 340 -9.69 6.58 -12.98
CA THR A 340 -9.52 5.46 -12.05
C THR A 340 -10.39 4.27 -12.43
N GLN A 341 -11.67 4.50 -12.79
CA GLN A 341 -12.55 3.43 -13.30
C GLN A 341 -12.00 2.82 -14.60
N PHE A 342 -11.40 3.65 -15.46
CA PHE A 342 -10.77 3.14 -16.67
C PHE A 342 -9.51 2.32 -16.36
N ALA A 343 -8.69 2.77 -15.41
CA ALA A 343 -7.53 2.02 -14.91
C ALA A 343 -7.93 0.68 -14.30
N GLU A 344 -9.04 0.64 -13.55
CA GLU A 344 -9.61 -0.57 -12.99
C GLU A 344 -10.02 -1.56 -14.09
N ARG A 345 -10.78 -1.11 -15.10
CA ARG A 345 -11.16 -1.95 -16.26
C ARG A 345 -9.95 -2.50 -17.00
N LEU A 346 -8.90 -1.68 -17.15
CA LEU A 346 -7.65 -2.11 -17.77
C LEU A 346 -6.94 -3.16 -16.92
N THR A 347 -6.94 -3.02 -15.61
CA THR A 347 -6.33 -3.99 -14.69
C THR A 347 -7.06 -5.33 -14.73
N TYR A 348 -8.39 -5.34 -14.81
CA TYR A 348 -9.17 -6.56 -15.06
C TYR A 348 -8.81 -7.20 -16.41
N PHE A 349 -8.63 -6.39 -17.47
CA PHE A 349 -8.25 -6.90 -18.79
C PHE A 349 -6.85 -7.53 -18.81
N GLU A 350 -5.92 -7.05 -17.96
CA GLU A 350 -4.56 -7.60 -17.83
C GLU A 350 -4.53 -9.02 -17.25
N ASN A 351 -5.62 -9.44 -16.57
CA ASN A 351 -5.85 -10.82 -16.11
C ASN A 351 -4.76 -11.35 -15.19
N TYR A 352 -4.62 -10.74 -14.02
CA TYR A 352 -3.69 -11.19 -12.97
C TYR A 352 -4.20 -12.44 -12.26
N GLU A 353 -3.27 -13.31 -11.87
CA GLU A 353 -3.56 -14.61 -11.26
C GLU A 353 -4.02 -14.48 -9.81
N THR A 354 -3.31 -13.63 -9.02
CA THR A 354 -3.58 -13.42 -7.60
C THR A 354 -4.17 -12.05 -7.31
N GLN A 355 -4.85 -11.90 -6.18
CA GLN A 355 -5.42 -10.62 -5.76
C GLN A 355 -4.31 -9.61 -5.47
N ASP A 356 -3.23 -10.03 -4.83
CA ASP A 356 -2.08 -9.17 -4.54
C ASP A 356 -1.44 -8.59 -5.83
N ALA A 357 -1.25 -9.44 -6.86
CA ALA A 357 -0.72 -8.97 -8.15
C ALA A 357 -1.67 -7.98 -8.86
N HIS A 358 -2.98 -8.20 -8.75
CA HIS A 358 -3.98 -7.28 -9.27
C HIS A 358 -3.96 -5.93 -8.53
N ASP A 359 -3.95 -5.97 -7.19
CA ASP A 359 -3.93 -4.79 -6.34
C ASP A 359 -2.64 -3.98 -6.56
N LYS A 360 -1.48 -4.64 -6.67
CA LYS A 360 -0.20 -4.00 -7.00
C LYS A 360 -0.25 -3.25 -8.33
N ALA A 361 -0.83 -3.88 -9.36
CA ALA A 361 -0.98 -3.24 -10.67
C ALA A 361 -1.97 -2.06 -10.63
N MET A 362 -3.05 -2.18 -9.87
CA MET A 362 -4.03 -1.10 -9.69
C MET A 362 -3.41 0.09 -8.94
N ILE A 363 -2.72 -0.16 -7.83
CA ILE A 363 -2.02 0.85 -7.02
C ILE A 363 -1.04 1.64 -7.88
N SER A 364 -0.24 0.97 -8.71
CA SER A 364 0.73 1.64 -9.58
C SER A 364 0.05 2.62 -10.56
N LYS A 365 -1.09 2.24 -11.14
CA LYS A 365 -1.87 3.12 -12.04
C LYS A 365 -2.49 4.30 -11.28
N VAL A 366 -3.07 4.02 -10.10
CA VAL A 366 -3.65 5.05 -9.23
C VAL A 366 -2.59 6.05 -8.78
N PHE A 367 -1.38 5.58 -8.47
CA PHE A 367 -0.27 6.47 -8.12
C PHE A 367 0.05 7.46 -9.24
N VAL A 368 0.14 7.01 -10.50
CA VAL A 368 0.40 7.91 -11.65
C VAL A 368 -0.68 8.98 -11.79
N ILE A 369 -1.96 8.60 -11.67
CA ILE A 369 -3.08 9.55 -11.73
C ILE A 369 -2.96 10.60 -10.62
N ASN A 370 -2.73 10.15 -9.39
CA ASN A 370 -2.62 11.05 -8.23
C ASN A 370 -1.35 11.90 -8.26
N PHE A 371 -0.24 11.38 -8.79
CA PHE A 371 0.97 12.16 -9.02
C PHE A 371 0.69 13.37 -9.92
N ILE A 372 0.00 13.15 -11.03
CA ILE A 372 -0.36 14.23 -11.96
C ILE A 372 -1.28 15.25 -11.27
N THR A 373 -2.35 14.81 -10.62
CA THR A 373 -3.31 15.71 -9.98
C THR A 373 -2.71 16.53 -8.84
N SER A 374 -1.82 15.94 -8.04
CA SER A 374 -1.27 16.58 -6.86
C SER A 374 -0.14 17.55 -7.19
N TYR A 375 0.77 17.18 -8.09
CA TYR A 375 2.02 17.94 -8.25
C TYR A 375 2.08 18.83 -9.50
N THR A 376 1.23 18.61 -10.52
CA THR A 376 1.32 19.38 -11.77
C THR A 376 1.19 20.89 -11.54
N ALA A 377 0.28 21.32 -10.68
CA ALA A 377 0.06 22.73 -10.42
C ALA A 377 1.33 23.42 -9.86
N ILE A 378 1.99 22.81 -8.89
CA ILE A 378 3.18 23.39 -8.27
C ILE A 378 4.42 23.25 -9.19
N PHE A 379 4.50 22.17 -10.00
CA PHE A 379 5.53 22.05 -11.04
C PHE A 379 5.39 23.15 -12.09
N LEU A 380 4.18 23.40 -12.57
CA LEU A 380 3.92 24.47 -13.54
C LEU A 380 4.26 25.85 -12.96
N THR A 381 3.91 26.10 -11.71
CA THR A 381 4.27 27.38 -11.06
C THR A 381 5.79 27.52 -10.96
N SER A 382 6.48 26.50 -10.49
CA SER A 382 7.90 26.59 -10.15
C SER A 382 8.82 26.59 -11.36
N PHE A 383 8.49 25.82 -12.41
CA PHE A 383 9.38 25.60 -13.55
C PHE A 383 8.91 26.24 -14.86
N VAL A 384 7.65 26.65 -14.96
CA VAL A 384 7.11 27.25 -16.19
C VAL A 384 6.70 28.70 -15.94
N TYR A 385 5.78 28.92 -15.00
CA TYR A 385 5.22 30.24 -14.80
C TYR A 385 6.24 31.23 -14.23
N VAL A 386 6.83 30.96 -13.07
CA VAL A 386 7.73 31.95 -12.42
C VAL A 386 8.99 32.23 -13.24
N PRO A 387 9.69 31.24 -13.83
CA PRO A 387 10.88 31.52 -14.67
C PRO A 387 10.56 32.20 -15.99
N PHE A 388 9.44 31.91 -16.62
CA PHE A 388 9.12 32.31 -17.99
C PHE A 388 7.88 33.21 -18.12
N ALA A 389 7.35 33.76 -17.04
CA ALA A 389 6.12 34.56 -17.06
C ALA A 389 6.21 35.75 -18.02
N SER A 390 7.34 36.45 -18.09
CA SER A 390 7.54 37.56 -19.00
C SER A 390 7.44 37.19 -20.50
N LEU A 391 7.71 35.92 -20.81
CA LEU A 391 7.55 35.36 -22.16
C LEU A 391 6.14 34.84 -22.40
N LEU A 392 5.48 34.29 -21.36
CA LEU A 392 4.19 33.62 -21.48
C LEU A 392 3.01 34.61 -21.47
N VAL A 393 3.08 35.66 -20.64
CA VAL A 393 2.01 36.64 -20.49
C VAL A 393 1.52 37.26 -21.79
N PRO A 394 2.40 37.64 -22.75
CA PRO A 394 1.94 38.16 -24.04
C PRO A 394 1.14 37.16 -24.88
N TYR A 395 1.39 35.85 -24.72
CA TYR A 395 0.68 34.79 -25.45
C TYR A 395 -0.61 34.35 -24.76
N LEU A 396 -0.82 34.71 -23.49
CA LEU A 396 -2.11 34.53 -22.78
C LEU A 396 -3.22 35.46 -23.29
N ASP A 397 -2.91 36.31 -24.23
CA ASP A 397 -3.83 37.20 -24.95
C ASP A 397 -4.93 36.48 -25.77
N VAL A 398 -4.90 35.13 -25.80
CA VAL A 398 -6.01 34.29 -26.26
C VAL A 398 -7.31 34.63 -25.54
N PHE A 399 -7.22 35.11 -24.29
CA PHE A 399 -8.38 35.58 -23.53
C PHE A 399 -8.94 36.90 -24.01
N SER A 400 -8.19 37.74 -24.74
CA SER A 400 -8.71 38.94 -25.37
C SER A 400 -9.80 38.61 -26.39
N LEU A 401 -9.70 37.47 -27.07
CA LEU A 401 -10.70 36.96 -28.00
C LEU A 401 -12.02 36.55 -27.35
N THR A 402 -11.94 36.05 -26.10
CA THR A 402 -13.14 35.58 -25.37
C THR A 402 -13.75 36.59 -24.46
N VAL A 403 -12.99 37.54 -23.94
CA VAL A 403 -13.47 38.56 -22.96
C VAL A 403 -13.75 39.90 -23.58
N LYS A 404 -13.08 40.31 -24.66
CA LYS A 404 -13.38 41.55 -25.41
C LYS A 404 -14.85 41.73 -25.77
N PRO A 405 -15.64 40.72 -26.17
CA PRO A 405 -17.05 40.86 -26.48
C PRO A 405 -17.90 41.24 -25.27
N PHE A 406 -17.43 41.03 -24.04
CA PHE A 406 -18.16 41.28 -22.80
C PHE A 406 -17.63 42.49 -22.03
N ALA A 407 -16.53 43.10 -22.45
CA ALA A 407 -16.00 44.31 -21.82
C ALA A 407 -16.59 45.56 -22.50
N GLU A 408 -17.52 46.22 -21.84
CA GLU A 408 -18.17 47.47 -22.35
C GLU A 408 -17.22 48.67 -22.46
N ASN A 409 -16.03 48.62 -21.85
CA ASN A 409 -15.03 49.68 -21.90
C ASN A 409 -13.61 49.16 -22.08
N GLU A 410 -12.94 49.52 -23.17
CA GLU A 410 -11.53 49.20 -23.43
C GLU A 410 -10.54 49.65 -22.32
N LYS A 411 -10.95 50.61 -21.49
CA LYS A 411 -10.12 51.08 -20.36
C LYS A 411 -10.08 50.13 -19.17
N GLN A 412 -10.98 49.15 -19.10
CA GLN A 412 -11.02 48.17 -18.01
C GLN A 412 -10.13 46.95 -18.28
N MET A 413 -9.58 46.86 -19.47
CA MET A 413 -8.68 45.78 -19.90
C MET A 413 -7.35 46.35 -20.35
N GLN A 414 -6.65 47.00 -19.43
CA GLN A 414 -5.22 47.31 -19.68
C GLN A 414 -4.43 46.01 -19.44
N THR A 415 -4.11 45.31 -20.55
CA THR A 415 -3.01 44.36 -20.50
C THR A 415 -1.76 45.16 -20.10
N PRO A 416 -1.12 44.84 -18.95
CA PRO A 416 0.14 45.48 -18.58
C PRO A 416 1.08 45.34 -19.76
N SER A 417 1.71 46.45 -20.19
CA SER A 417 2.79 46.33 -21.20
C SER A 417 3.82 45.33 -20.63
N PRO A 418 4.49 44.54 -21.47
CA PRO A 418 5.50 43.57 -21.03
C PRO A 418 6.58 44.13 -20.09
N ALA A 419 6.75 45.43 -20.12
CA ALA A 419 7.70 46.16 -19.26
C ALA A 419 7.17 46.46 -17.85
N GLN A 420 5.88 46.31 -17.57
CA GLN A 420 5.24 46.61 -16.29
C GLN A 420 4.75 45.36 -15.52
N PHE A 421 4.93 44.17 -16.11
CA PHE A 421 4.50 42.94 -15.46
C PHE A 421 5.50 42.54 -14.36
N THR A 422 5.10 42.66 -13.11
CA THR A 422 5.87 42.20 -11.93
C THR A 422 5.30 40.88 -11.44
N ILE A 423 6.15 39.86 -11.40
CA ILE A 423 5.79 38.53 -10.87
C ILE A 423 5.70 38.64 -9.35
N ASN A 424 4.63 38.06 -8.77
CA ASN A 424 4.54 37.93 -7.32
C ASN A 424 5.53 36.86 -6.80
N PRO A 425 6.64 37.24 -6.14
CA PRO A 425 7.65 36.27 -5.69
C PRO A 425 7.14 35.30 -4.64
N ASN A 426 6.08 35.69 -3.92
CA ASN A 426 5.47 34.86 -2.87
C ASN A 426 4.51 33.79 -3.40
N ARG A 427 4.21 33.78 -4.72
CA ARG A 427 3.22 32.86 -5.29
C ARG A 427 3.56 31.40 -5.03
N ILE A 428 4.80 30.98 -5.29
CA ILE A 428 5.25 29.60 -5.08
C ILE A 428 5.12 29.24 -3.59
N ARG A 429 5.55 30.14 -2.70
CA ARG A 429 5.49 29.93 -1.25
C ARG A 429 4.03 29.80 -0.78
N ASN A 430 3.14 30.71 -1.23
CA ASN A 430 1.73 30.68 -0.86
C ASN A 430 1.05 29.40 -1.36
N GLN A 431 1.40 28.93 -2.55
CA GLN A 431 0.91 27.68 -3.10
C GLN A 431 1.42 26.47 -2.28
N MET A 432 2.69 26.48 -1.85
CA MET A 432 3.21 25.42 -0.98
C MET A 432 2.53 25.41 0.39
N ILE A 433 2.28 26.60 0.99
CA ILE A 433 1.52 26.74 2.24
C ILE A 433 0.10 26.20 2.05
N TYR A 434 -0.55 26.50 0.92
CA TYR A 434 -1.86 25.96 0.61
C TYR A 434 -1.88 24.43 0.64
N PHE A 435 -0.96 23.75 -0.06
CA PHE A 435 -0.90 22.29 -0.08
C PHE A 435 -0.45 21.68 1.26
N ALA A 436 0.44 22.35 1.98
CA ALA A 436 0.96 21.83 3.24
C ALA A 436 0.01 22.06 4.44
N VAL A 437 -0.84 23.07 4.41
CA VAL A 437 -1.71 23.44 5.53
C VAL A 437 -3.18 23.43 5.14
N THR A 438 -3.57 24.30 4.20
CA THR A 438 -4.99 24.51 3.89
C THR A 438 -5.62 23.26 3.31
N ALA A 439 -4.97 22.62 2.35
CA ALA A 439 -5.48 21.41 1.72
C ALA A 439 -5.62 20.26 2.74
N GLN A 440 -4.70 20.10 3.67
CA GLN A 440 -4.78 19.09 4.73
C GLN A 440 -5.98 19.32 5.65
N ILE A 441 -6.20 20.57 6.07
CA ILE A 441 -7.36 20.93 6.91
C ILE A 441 -8.68 20.67 6.16
N VAL A 442 -8.73 21.01 4.88
CA VAL A 442 -9.93 20.77 4.04
C VAL A 442 -10.16 19.27 3.84
N ASN A 443 -9.13 18.51 3.54
CA ASN A 443 -9.21 17.05 3.39
C ASN A 443 -9.73 16.39 4.68
N PHE A 444 -9.14 16.70 5.81
CA PHE A 444 -9.61 16.20 7.11
C PHE A 444 -11.07 16.57 7.38
N ALA A 445 -11.46 17.81 7.09
CA ALA A 445 -12.84 18.24 7.26
C ALA A 445 -13.81 17.48 6.35
N MET A 446 -13.45 17.27 5.09
CA MET A 446 -14.26 16.52 4.11
C MET A 446 -14.35 15.04 4.44
N GLU A 447 -13.29 14.47 4.97
CA GLU A 447 -13.19 13.04 5.26
C GLU A 447 -13.85 12.66 6.59
N THR A 448 -13.70 13.48 7.62
CA THR A 448 -14.19 13.16 8.98
C THR A 448 -15.41 14.00 9.39
N VAL A 449 -15.36 15.33 9.21
CA VAL A 449 -16.41 16.22 9.73
C VAL A 449 -17.68 16.17 8.88
N VAL A 450 -17.55 16.19 7.56
CA VAL A 450 -18.70 16.18 6.65
C VAL A 450 -19.53 14.88 6.76
N PRO A 451 -18.94 13.67 6.75
CA PRO A 451 -19.69 12.43 6.97
C PRO A 451 -20.42 12.40 8.30
N LEU A 452 -19.78 12.83 9.40
CA LEU A 452 -20.43 12.93 10.73
C LEU A 452 -21.65 13.85 10.71
N LEU A 453 -21.52 15.04 10.13
CA LEU A 453 -22.63 16.00 10.04
C LEU A 453 -23.75 15.45 9.15
N THR A 454 -23.41 14.77 8.06
CA THR A 454 -24.38 14.20 7.13
C THR A 454 -25.12 13.02 7.78
N GLN A 455 -24.43 12.13 8.50
CA GLN A 455 -25.05 11.02 9.23
C GLN A 455 -25.99 11.54 10.33
N HIS A 456 -25.56 12.51 11.13
CA HIS A 456 -26.40 13.11 12.15
C HIS A 456 -27.62 13.86 11.54
N GLY A 457 -27.41 14.55 10.43
CA GLY A 457 -28.49 15.25 9.72
C GLY A 457 -29.53 14.30 9.14
N THR A 458 -29.09 13.21 8.49
CA THR A 458 -29.97 12.19 7.93
C THR A 458 -30.71 11.39 9.02
N LYS A 459 -30.06 11.10 10.14
CA LYS A 459 -30.70 10.44 11.30
C LYS A 459 -31.80 11.30 11.88
N LYS A 460 -31.53 12.59 12.15
CA LYS A 460 -32.55 13.54 12.63
C LYS A 460 -33.68 13.75 11.63
N TYR A 461 -33.34 13.80 10.34
CA TYR A 461 -34.37 13.94 9.29
C TYR A 461 -35.31 12.72 9.25
N LYS A 462 -34.77 11.50 9.30
CA LYS A 462 -35.55 10.27 9.39
C LYS A 462 -36.40 10.20 10.66
N GLU A 463 -35.85 10.57 11.81
CA GLU A 463 -36.59 10.66 13.08
C GLU A 463 -37.74 11.69 13.01
N MET A 464 -37.52 12.84 12.39
CA MET A 464 -38.58 13.82 12.18
C MET A 464 -39.66 13.38 11.18
N GLN A 465 -39.25 12.62 10.15
CA GLN A 465 -40.16 12.07 9.16
C GLN A 465 -41.03 10.96 9.76
N SER A 466 -40.45 10.08 10.55
CA SER A 466 -41.19 9.04 11.28
C SER A 466 -42.15 9.62 12.31
N ALA A 467 -41.73 10.61 13.08
CA ALA A 467 -42.59 11.32 14.02
C ALA A 467 -43.74 12.09 13.35
N ARG A 468 -43.56 12.61 12.11
CA ARG A 468 -44.63 13.22 11.31
C ARG A 468 -45.61 12.19 10.77
N ALA A 469 -45.11 11.04 10.29
CA ALA A 469 -45.93 9.94 9.80
C ALA A 469 -46.81 9.34 10.91
N GLU A 470 -46.24 9.13 12.11
CA GLU A 470 -46.99 8.73 13.30
C GLU A 470 -48.11 9.69 13.67
N LYS A 471 -47.87 11.01 13.60
CA LYS A 471 -48.88 12.03 13.86
C LYS A 471 -49.99 12.12 12.78
N GLN A 472 -49.73 11.61 11.59
CA GLN A 472 -50.70 11.59 10.47
C GLN A 472 -51.48 10.28 10.38
N GLY A 473 -51.34 9.34 11.35
CA GLY A 473 -52.07 8.08 11.37
C GLY A 473 -51.66 7.08 10.29
N GLY A 474 -50.60 7.35 9.57
CA GLY A 474 -49.99 6.42 8.63
C GLY A 474 -49.03 5.54 9.40
N ALA A 475 -49.36 4.27 9.57
CA ALA A 475 -48.38 3.27 9.98
C ALA A 475 -47.33 3.18 8.89
N THR A 476 -46.20 3.87 9.06
CA THR A 476 -45.00 3.54 8.30
C THR A 476 -44.61 2.14 8.73
N PRO A 477 -44.53 1.16 7.82
CA PRO A 477 -44.00 -0.16 8.16
C PRO A 477 -42.49 0.05 8.43
N THR A 478 -42.18 0.43 9.65
CA THR A 478 -40.79 0.38 10.10
C THR A 478 -40.41 -1.10 10.16
N VAL A 479 -39.42 -1.50 9.38
CA VAL A 479 -38.86 -2.86 9.37
C VAL A 479 -38.57 -3.35 10.81
N ALA A 480 -38.33 -2.42 11.73
CA ALA A 480 -38.15 -2.67 13.17
C ALA A 480 -39.45 -3.07 13.93
N ALA A 481 -40.62 -3.04 13.31
CA ALA A 481 -41.85 -3.46 13.97
C ALA A 481 -41.99 -4.99 14.10
N ASP A 482 -41.32 -5.76 13.24
CA ASP A 482 -41.34 -7.20 13.21
C ASP A 482 -40.23 -7.84 14.08
N ASP A 483 -39.28 -7.03 14.61
CA ASP A 483 -38.16 -7.52 15.38
C ASP A 483 -38.59 -7.93 16.81
N ALA A 484 -38.03 -9.06 17.32
CA ALA A 484 -38.22 -9.43 18.69
C ALA A 484 -37.62 -8.34 19.62
N PRO A 485 -38.31 -8.03 20.76
CA PRO A 485 -37.85 -6.95 21.66
C PRO A 485 -36.40 -7.10 22.14
N GLU A 486 -35.93 -8.34 22.28
CA GLU A 486 -34.58 -8.69 22.76
C GLU A 486 -33.52 -8.46 21.67
N GLU A 487 -33.87 -8.58 20.38
CA GLU A 487 -32.98 -8.44 19.24
C GLU A 487 -33.01 -7.04 18.63
N LYS A 488 -34.00 -6.21 18.97
CA LYS A 488 -34.28 -4.92 18.30
C LYS A 488 -33.09 -3.97 18.30
N GLU A 489 -32.42 -3.81 19.42
CA GLU A 489 -31.25 -2.93 19.54
C GLU A 489 -30.07 -3.45 18.70
N PHE A 490 -29.82 -4.74 18.74
CA PHE A 490 -28.79 -5.41 17.94
C PHE A 490 -29.06 -5.27 16.44
N LEU A 491 -30.29 -5.59 15.98
CA LEU A 491 -30.65 -5.52 14.56
C LEU A 491 -30.62 -4.09 14.01
N THR A 492 -31.03 -3.10 14.81
CA THR A 492 -30.94 -1.70 14.42
C THR A 492 -29.47 -1.31 14.19
N ARG A 493 -28.58 -1.69 15.09
CA ARG A 493 -27.14 -1.44 14.97
C ARG A 493 -26.53 -2.14 13.76
N VAL A 494 -26.87 -3.40 13.49
CA VAL A 494 -26.38 -4.14 12.33
C VAL A 494 -26.86 -3.51 11.01
N ARG A 495 -28.11 -3.02 10.96
CA ARG A 495 -28.62 -2.29 9.80
C ARG A 495 -27.90 -0.97 9.58
N GLU A 496 -27.60 -0.23 10.64
CA GLU A 496 -26.78 0.98 10.57
C GLU A 496 -25.37 0.65 10.05
N GLU A 497 -24.74 -0.40 10.58
CA GLU A 497 -23.41 -0.86 10.17
C GLU A 497 -23.37 -1.37 8.72
N ALA A 498 -24.41 -2.10 8.28
CA ALA A 498 -24.54 -2.55 6.89
C ALA A 498 -24.66 -1.39 5.86
N ALA A 499 -25.15 -0.23 6.29
CA ALA A 499 -25.25 0.97 5.46
C ALA A 499 -23.93 1.75 5.35
N LEU A 500 -22.94 1.48 6.22
CA LEU A 500 -21.65 2.16 6.18
C LEU A 500 -20.82 1.74 4.95
N PRO A 501 -19.90 2.60 4.47
CA PRO A 501 -18.98 2.24 3.41
C PRO A 501 -17.94 1.22 3.89
N GLU A 502 -17.32 0.52 2.96
CA GLU A 502 -16.18 -0.34 3.24
C GLU A 502 -14.92 0.51 3.49
N TYR A 503 -14.12 0.12 4.49
CA TYR A 503 -12.86 0.79 4.78
C TYR A 503 -11.79 0.47 3.75
N ASP A 504 -11.22 1.50 3.11
CA ASP A 504 -10.13 1.36 2.14
C ASP A 504 -8.82 1.96 2.66
N VAL A 505 -7.97 1.11 3.21
CA VAL A 505 -6.63 1.48 3.69
C VAL A 505 -5.72 2.02 2.57
N THR A 506 -6.03 1.70 1.31
CA THR A 506 -5.25 2.15 0.14
C THR A 506 -5.39 3.66 -0.06
N SER A 507 -6.56 4.20 0.29
CA SER A 507 -6.82 5.65 0.25
C SER A 507 -5.94 6.40 1.24
N ASP A 508 -5.85 5.91 2.48
CA ASP A 508 -5.11 6.55 3.55
C ASP A 508 -3.59 6.47 3.29
N LEU A 509 -3.10 5.30 2.83
CA LEU A 509 -1.71 5.15 2.37
C LEU A 509 -1.37 6.11 1.22
N ARG A 510 -2.27 6.29 0.27
CA ARG A 510 -2.10 7.23 -0.85
C ARG A 510 -1.89 8.65 -0.35
N GLU A 511 -2.66 9.08 0.64
CA GLU A 511 -2.52 10.42 1.22
C GLU A 511 -1.15 10.61 1.86
N MET A 512 -0.68 9.65 2.64
CA MET A 512 0.65 9.69 3.25
C MET A 512 1.78 9.72 2.20
N VAL A 513 1.66 8.96 1.12
CA VAL A 513 2.64 8.96 0.03
C VAL A 513 2.66 10.30 -0.72
N ILE A 514 1.50 10.90 -0.97
CA ILE A 514 1.40 12.23 -1.59
C ILE A 514 2.01 13.29 -0.66
N GLN A 515 1.72 13.25 0.63
CA GLN A 515 2.29 14.14 1.63
C GLN A 515 3.83 14.03 1.66
N PHE A 516 4.37 12.81 1.64
CA PHE A 516 5.80 12.56 1.53
C PHE A 516 6.38 13.17 0.25
N GLY A 517 5.67 13.10 -0.87
CA GLY A 517 6.12 13.71 -2.12
C GLY A 517 6.22 15.23 -2.05
N TYR A 518 5.26 15.94 -1.46
CA TYR A 518 5.39 17.39 -1.21
C TYR A 518 6.61 17.69 -0.33
N LEU A 519 6.87 16.86 0.67
CA LEU A 519 8.03 16.99 1.54
C LEU A 519 9.34 16.80 0.77
N ALA A 520 9.42 15.77 -0.05
CA ALA A 520 10.63 15.42 -0.82
C ALA A 520 10.93 16.41 -1.95
N LEU A 521 9.88 16.86 -2.67
CA LEU A 521 10.01 17.65 -3.90
C LEU A 521 10.10 19.15 -3.64
N PHE A 522 9.28 19.68 -2.71
CA PHE A 522 8.98 21.12 -2.64
C PHE A 522 9.20 21.76 -1.26
N SER A 523 9.53 20.99 -0.23
CA SER A 523 9.68 21.55 1.12
C SER A 523 10.77 22.63 1.24
N VAL A 524 11.73 22.66 0.32
CA VAL A 524 12.76 23.69 0.25
C VAL A 524 12.17 25.09 0.01
N ILE A 525 10.99 25.17 -0.62
CA ILE A 525 10.24 26.42 -0.83
C ILE A 525 9.76 27.00 0.50
N TRP A 526 9.34 26.12 1.42
CA TRP A 526 8.85 26.48 2.73
C TRP A 526 9.31 25.45 3.78
N PRO A 527 10.44 25.69 4.47
CA PRO A 527 11.04 24.73 5.40
C PRO A 527 10.19 24.36 6.61
N LEU A 528 9.05 25.02 6.84
CA LEU A 528 8.06 24.65 7.87
C LEU A 528 7.12 23.50 7.43
N THR A 529 7.19 23.05 6.19
CA THR A 529 6.36 21.95 5.68
C THR A 529 6.42 20.69 6.57
N PRO A 530 7.58 20.21 7.04
CA PRO A 530 7.63 19.05 7.93
C PRO A 530 6.93 19.27 9.27
N VAL A 531 6.89 20.52 9.77
CA VAL A 531 6.17 20.87 11.02
C VAL A 531 4.66 20.71 10.81
N SER A 532 4.16 21.22 9.69
CA SER A 532 2.74 21.06 9.32
C SER A 532 2.36 19.58 9.21
N TYR A 533 3.18 18.79 8.53
CA TYR A 533 2.93 17.36 8.36
C TYR A 533 3.08 16.56 9.66
N PHE A 534 3.96 16.96 10.54
CA PHE A 534 4.04 16.37 11.87
C PHE A 534 2.74 16.56 12.67
N ILE A 535 2.16 17.76 12.62
CA ILE A 535 0.87 18.05 13.26
C ILE A 535 -0.25 17.28 12.58
N ASN A 536 -0.28 17.26 11.23
CA ASN A 536 -1.29 16.54 10.47
C ASN A 536 -1.29 15.05 10.79
N ASN A 537 -0.13 14.38 10.78
CA ASN A 537 -0.04 12.95 11.05
C ASN A 537 -0.43 12.59 12.49
N TRP A 538 -0.26 13.52 13.43
CA TRP A 538 -0.78 13.35 14.78
C TRP A 538 -2.31 13.35 14.82
N ILE A 539 -2.95 14.18 14.00
CA ILE A 539 -4.41 14.23 13.84
C ILE A 539 -4.89 13.01 13.07
N GLU A 540 -4.22 12.65 11.98
CA GLU A 540 -4.53 11.55 11.07
C GLU A 540 -4.59 10.22 11.79
N LEU A 541 -3.61 9.90 12.62
CA LEU A 541 -3.59 8.66 13.41
C LEU A 541 -4.89 8.47 14.23
N ARG A 542 -5.48 9.57 14.68
CA ARG A 542 -6.72 9.55 15.46
C ARG A 542 -7.97 9.55 14.58
N GLY A 543 -7.93 10.34 13.52
CA GLY A 543 -8.97 10.38 12.50
C GLY A 543 -9.21 9.03 11.85
N ASP A 544 -8.13 8.36 11.45
CA ASP A 544 -8.21 7.03 10.82
C ASP A 544 -8.69 5.96 11.81
N THR A 545 -8.27 6.02 13.07
CA THR A 545 -8.81 5.13 14.09
C THR A 545 -10.30 5.34 14.28
N PHE A 546 -10.77 6.59 14.26
CA PHE A 546 -12.18 6.91 14.35
C PHE A 546 -12.95 6.44 13.10
N LYS A 547 -12.43 6.72 11.91
CA LYS A 547 -12.98 6.28 10.62
C LYS A 547 -13.10 4.74 10.56
N LEU A 548 -12.04 4.02 10.95
CA LEU A 548 -12.01 2.56 10.98
C LEU A 548 -13.01 1.96 11.97
N THR A 549 -13.26 2.61 13.11
CA THR A 549 -14.07 2.03 14.19
C THR A 549 -15.52 2.49 14.21
N VAL A 550 -15.84 3.64 13.59
CA VAL A 550 -17.16 4.28 13.70
C VAL A 550 -17.79 4.59 12.35
N GLU A 551 -17.02 5.08 11.37
CA GLU A 551 -17.56 5.60 10.11
C GLU A 551 -17.59 4.58 8.97
N SER A 552 -16.90 3.46 9.11
CA SER A 552 -16.83 2.40 8.10
C SER A 552 -17.21 1.04 8.66
N ARG A 553 -17.62 0.12 7.78
CA ARG A 553 -17.78 -1.28 8.12
C ARG A 553 -16.43 -1.87 8.52
N ARG A 554 -16.47 -2.81 9.45
CA ARG A 554 -15.25 -3.54 9.82
C ARG A 554 -14.68 -4.23 8.57
N PRO A 555 -13.41 -3.95 8.21
CA PRO A 555 -12.79 -4.56 7.05
C PRO A 555 -12.54 -6.06 7.26
N ASN A 556 -12.57 -6.80 6.16
CA ASN A 556 -12.17 -8.21 6.17
C ASN A 556 -10.65 -8.31 6.42
N PRO A 557 -10.20 -9.06 7.45
CA PRO A 557 -8.79 -9.19 7.74
C PRO A 557 -8.04 -9.83 6.58
N ALA A 558 -7.11 -9.10 5.98
CA ALA A 558 -6.28 -9.55 4.87
C ALA A 558 -4.81 -9.66 5.32
N ARG A 559 -4.15 -10.76 4.92
CA ARG A 559 -2.71 -10.92 5.10
C ARG A 559 -1.95 -10.18 4.01
N THR A 560 -0.85 -9.56 4.42
CA THR A 560 0.15 -9.02 3.50
C THR A 560 1.52 -9.07 4.17
N ASP A 561 2.56 -9.14 3.39
CA ASP A 561 3.96 -9.10 3.85
C ASP A 561 4.65 -7.76 3.52
N THR A 562 3.97 -6.87 2.82
CA THR A 562 4.52 -5.60 2.33
C THR A 562 3.42 -4.56 2.09
N LEU A 563 3.78 -3.28 2.07
CA LEU A 563 2.93 -2.20 1.57
C LEU A 563 2.84 -2.18 0.03
N GLY A 564 3.56 -3.07 -0.63
CA GLY A 564 3.54 -3.20 -2.09
C GLY A 564 4.13 -2.00 -2.83
N PRO A 565 3.52 -1.57 -3.96
CA PRO A 565 4.06 -0.53 -4.84
C PRO A 565 4.18 0.87 -4.20
N TRP A 566 3.58 1.08 -3.03
CA TRP A 566 3.72 2.35 -2.32
C TRP A 566 5.16 2.64 -1.92
N ILE A 567 5.95 1.60 -1.60
CA ILE A 567 7.38 1.76 -1.29
C ILE A 567 8.16 2.18 -2.52
N ASP A 568 7.87 1.58 -3.67
CA ASP A 568 8.50 1.98 -4.94
C ASP A 568 8.12 3.42 -5.31
N SER A 569 6.89 3.82 -4.98
CA SER A 569 6.42 5.21 -5.15
C SER A 569 7.18 6.19 -4.26
N LEU A 570 7.45 5.83 -2.99
CA LEU A 570 8.28 6.64 -2.09
C LEU A 570 9.73 6.77 -2.61
N GLU A 571 10.31 5.67 -3.13
CA GLU A 571 11.64 5.71 -3.75
C GLU A 571 11.69 6.63 -4.96
N PHE A 572 10.70 6.53 -5.82
CA PHE A 572 10.57 7.38 -7.00
C PHE A 572 10.45 8.86 -6.59
N LEU A 573 9.61 9.18 -5.60
CA LEU A 573 9.44 10.54 -5.10
C LEU A 573 10.72 11.09 -4.44
N ALA A 574 11.46 10.26 -3.70
CA ALA A 574 12.74 10.67 -3.13
C ALA A 574 13.80 10.93 -4.21
N TRP A 575 13.86 10.08 -5.24
CA TRP A 575 14.73 10.28 -6.40
C TRP A 575 14.37 11.56 -7.17
N LEU A 576 13.11 11.74 -7.53
CA LEU A 576 12.63 12.93 -8.23
C LEU A 576 12.83 14.20 -7.37
N GLY A 577 12.72 14.05 -6.03
CA GLY A 577 12.98 15.09 -5.05
C GLY A 577 14.42 15.62 -5.13
N SER A 578 15.40 14.76 -5.33
CA SER A 578 16.80 15.18 -5.47
C SER A 578 17.02 16.09 -6.70
N ILE A 579 16.34 15.78 -7.81
CA ILE A 579 16.35 16.55 -9.05
C ILE A 579 15.64 17.90 -8.86
N THR A 580 14.41 17.83 -8.33
CA THR A 580 13.51 18.98 -8.18
C THR A 580 14.08 20.01 -7.20
N THR A 581 14.55 19.57 -6.04
CA THR A 581 15.11 20.48 -5.02
C THR A 581 16.42 21.11 -5.48
N ALA A 582 17.29 20.40 -6.20
CA ALA A 582 18.51 20.96 -6.78
C ALA A 582 18.18 22.08 -7.78
N ALA A 583 17.20 21.85 -8.65
CA ALA A 583 16.76 22.85 -9.60
C ALA A 583 16.14 24.08 -8.92
N LEU A 584 15.29 23.88 -7.91
CA LEU A 584 14.68 24.97 -7.12
C LEU A 584 15.72 25.79 -6.36
N VAL A 585 16.67 25.13 -5.70
CA VAL A 585 17.75 25.81 -4.99
C VAL A 585 18.61 26.62 -5.97
N TYR A 586 19.00 26.04 -7.11
CA TYR A 586 19.78 26.75 -8.11
C TYR A 586 19.05 28.00 -8.64
N MET A 587 17.76 27.90 -8.92
CA MET A 587 16.99 29.00 -9.48
C MET A 587 16.68 30.12 -8.48
N PHE A 588 16.47 29.79 -7.20
CA PHE A 588 15.89 30.74 -6.24
C PHE A 588 16.77 31.05 -5.02
N SER A 589 17.93 30.38 -4.81
CA SER A 589 18.78 30.59 -3.61
C SER A 589 19.55 31.89 -3.60
N GLY A 590 19.64 32.60 -4.73
CA GLY A 590 20.45 33.82 -4.88
C GLY A 590 19.81 35.11 -4.36
N GLY A 591 18.70 35.02 -3.66
CA GLY A 591 17.90 36.18 -3.26
C GLY A 591 16.97 36.67 -4.35
N ASP A 592 15.81 37.15 -3.95
CA ASP A 592 14.90 37.83 -4.84
C ASP A 592 15.59 39.01 -5.46
N GLY A 593 15.81 38.99 -6.77
CA GLY A 593 16.11 40.22 -7.49
C GLY A 593 14.99 41.23 -7.20
N PRO A 594 15.17 42.52 -7.38
CA PRO A 594 14.17 43.55 -7.06
C PRO A 594 12.80 43.31 -7.69
N ASP A 595 12.71 42.40 -8.66
CA ASP A 595 11.50 42.01 -9.39
C ASP A 595 10.99 40.58 -9.05
N GLY A 596 11.53 39.89 -8.06
CA GLY A 596 11.18 38.52 -7.72
C GLY A 596 11.49 37.48 -8.82
N ARG A 597 12.31 37.86 -9.78
CA ARG A 597 12.74 36.97 -10.87
C ARG A 597 13.84 36.04 -10.39
N PRO A 598 13.85 34.76 -10.83
CA PRO A 598 14.99 33.91 -10.60
C PRO A 598 16.25 34.55 -11.22
N HIS A 599 17.40 34.33 -10.60
CA HIS A 599 18.70 34.75 -11.13
C HIS A 599 18.83 34.35 -12.58
N ALA A 600 19.66 35.05 -13.38
CA ALA A 600 19.90 34.73 -14.76
C ALA A 600 20.22 33.24 -14.93
N ILE A 601 19.24 32.47 -15.44
CA ILE A 601 19.31 31.01 -15.49
C ILE A 601 20.33 30.60 -16.53
N CYS A 602 21.47 30.09 -16.09
CA CYS A 602 22.47 29.50 -16.94
C CYS A 602 22.12 28.01 -17.14
N LEU A 603 21.56 27.66 -18.30
CA LEU A 603 20.99 26.32 -18.55
C LEU A 603 21.99 25.19 -18.30
N TRP A 604 23.27 25.36 -18.74
CA TRP A 604 24.29 24.34 -18.51
C TRP A 604 24.60 24.14 -17.02
N ALA A 605 24.60 25.21 -16.21
CA ALA A 605 24.84 25.13 -14.78
C ALA A 605 23.65 24.51 -14.01
N LEU A 606 22.42 24.81 -14.44
CA LEU A 606 21.21 24.14 -13.96
C LEU A 606 21.27 22.63 -14.24
N LEU A 607 21.58 22.27 -15.48
CA LEU A 607 21.69 20.85 -15.86
C LEU A 607 22.82 20.15 -15.09
N LEU A 608 23.95 20.82 -14.88
CA LEU A 608 25.06 20.28 -14.10
C LEU A 608 24.68 20.09 -12.63
N SER A 609 23.99 21.07 -12.02
CA SER A 609 23.54 20.95 -10.63
C SER A 609 22.56 19.78 -10.42
N VAL A 610 21.62 19.61 -11.35
CA VAL A 610 20.67 18.48 -11.37
C VAL A 610 21.42 17.16 -11.53
N PHE A 611 22.32 17.08 -12.52
CA PHE A 611 23.12 15.87 -12.76
C PHE A 611 23.96 15.46 -11.54
N LEU A 612 24.65 16.42 -10.92
CA LEU A 612 25.45 16.16 -9.72
C LEU A 612 24.57 15.71 -8.54
N SER A 613 23.44 16.38 -8.33
CA SER A 613 22.50 16.02 -7.26
C SER A 613 21.96 14.59 -7.41
N GLU A 614 21.58 14.19 -8.63
CA GLU A 614 21.11 12.84 -8.92
C GLU A 614 22.19 11.80 -8.62
N HIS A 615 23.41 12.00 -9.09
CA HIS A 615 24.51 11.06 -8.88
C HIS A 615 24.91 10.97 -7.41
N ILE A 616 24.96 12.10 -6.69
CA ILE A 616 25.18 12.11 -5.24
C ILE A 616 24.07 11.34 -4.52
N PHE A 617 22.81 11.55 -4.91
CA PHE A 617 21.67 10.83 -4.35
C PHE A 617 21.81 9.31 -4.54
N LEU A 618 22.19 8.84 -5.72
CA LEU A 618 22.39 7.41 -5.99
C LEU A 618 23.51 6.82 -5.12
N VAL A 619 24.63 7.52 -4.98
CA VAL A 619 25.75 7.11 -4.12
C VAL A 619 25.31 7.07 -2.65
N VAL A 620 24.65 8.13 -2.16
CA VAL A 620 24.16 8.22 -0.78
C VAL A 620 23.17 7.09 -0.52
N ARG A 621 22.26 6.80 -1.43
CA ARG A 621 21.30 5.69 -1.31
C ARG A 621 22.01 4.34 -1.13
N VAL A 622 23.03 4.05 -1.93
CA VAL A 622 23.80 2.80 -1.80
C VAL A 622 24.51 2.73 -0.46
N LEU A 623 25.13 3.84 -0.01
CA LEU A 623 25.82 3.91 1.28
C LEU A 623 24.85 3.72 2.47
N VAL A 624 23.70 4.39 2.45
CA VAL A 624 22.67 4.26 3.48
C VAL A 624 22.12 2.82 3.51
N ARG A 625 21.81 2.23 2.37
CA ARG A 625 21.37 0.84 2.26
C ARG A 625 22.42 -0.12 2.84
N TYR A 626 23.68 0.07 2.50
CA TYR A 626 24.78 -0.73 3.05
C TYR A 626 24.89 -0.56 4.57
N ALA A 627 24.82 0.67 5.08
CA ALA A 627 24.86 0.95 6.50
C ALA A 627 23.70 0.25 7.24
N ILE A 628 22.47 0.44 6.77
CA ILE A 628 21.27 -0.16 7.37
C ILE A 628 21.31 -1.70 7.29
N SER A 629 21.88 -2.29 6.23
CA SER A 629 22.01 -3.76 6.11
C SER A 629 22.91 -4.39 7.17
N LYS A 630 23.79 -3.62 7.78
CA LYS A 630 24.66 -4.08 8.90
C LYS A 630 23.93 -4.19 10.23
N PHE A 631 22.79 -3.50 10.39
CA PHE A 631 22.02 -3.59 11.62
C PHE A 631 21.08 -4.79 11.54
N ASP A 632 21.42 -5.86 12.22
CA ASP A 632 20.54 -7.02 12.37
C ASP A 632 19.51 -6.78 13.46
N SER A 633 18.22 -6.86 13.10
CA SER A 633 17.15 -6.80 14.09
C SER A 633 17.07 -8.09 14.93
N ALA A 634 16.46 -7.98 16.12
CA ALA A 634 16.26 -9.11 17.01
C ALA A 634 15.39 -10.21 16.32
N ALA A 635 14.37 -9.81 15.57
CA ALA A 635 13.50 -10.73 14.83
C ALA A 635 14.26 -11.52 13.76
N MET A 636 15.13 -10.85 12.99
CA MET A 636 15.94 -11.52 11.96
C MET A 636 16.97 -12.47 12.54
N ARG A 637 17.57 -12.12 13.67
CA ARG A 637 18.48 -13.01 14.40
C ARG A 637 17.74 -14.24 14.91
N LYS A 638 16.53 -14.04 15.47
CA LYS A 638 15.68 -15.12 15.94
C LYS A 638 15.28 -16.04 14.80
N GLU A 639 14.82 -15.51 13.66
CA GLU A 639 14.49 -16.31 12.47
C GLU A 639 15.67 -17.16 11.98
N ARG A 640 16.87 -16.57 11.90
CA ARG A 640 18.08 -17.32 11.50
C ARG A 640 18.43 -18.42 12.49
N SER A 641 18.29 -18.13 13.78
CA SER A 641 18.51 -19.12 14.85
C SER A 641 17.50 -20.28 14.75
N GLU A 642 16.23 -19.98 14.56
CA GLU A 642 15.18 -21.00 14.44
C GLU A 642 15.36 -21.86 13.19
N ARG A 643 15.67 -21.25 12.05
CA ARG A 643 16.00 -22.00 10.83
C ARG A 643 17.23 -22.89 11.00
N PHE A 644 18.25 -22.41 11.68
CA PHE A 644 19.44 -23.21 11.99
C PHE A 644 19.07 -24.39 12.87
N MET A 645 18.26 -24.18 13.92
CA MET A 645 17.84 -25.23 14.85
C MET A 645 16.99 -26.31 14.16
N VAL A 646 16.07 -25.90 13.26
CA VAL A 646 15.27 -26.85 12.47
C VAL A 646 16.17 -27.73 11.58
N ARG A 647 17.13 -27.14 10.88
CA ARG A 647 18.06 -27.87 10.05
C ARG A 647 18.96 -28.76 10.87
N LYS A 648 19.42 -28.28 12.04
CA LYS A 648 20.23 -29.05 12.98
C LYS A 648 19.46 -30.28 13.46
N LYS A 649 18.19 -30.12 13.88
CA LYS A 649 17.35 -31.25 14.30
C LYS A 649 17.15 -32.25 13.17
N PHE A 650 16.89 -31.80 11.95
CA PHE A 650 16.78 -32.67 10.79
C PHE A 650 18.05 -33.51 10.58
N LEU A 651 19.25 -32.90 10.72
CA LEU A 651 20.53 -33.63 10.62
C LEU A 651 20.75 -34.59 11.80
N GLU A 652 20.30 -34.21 13.00
CA GLU A 652 20.34 -35.12 14.17
C GLU A 652 19.43 -36.32 13.97
N ASP A 653 18.19 -36.11 13.49
CA ASP A 653 17.23 -37.16 13.20
C ASP A 653 17.68 -38.08 12.06
N ALA A 654 18.44 -37.54 11.09
CA ALA A 654 19.07 -38.29 10.00
C ALA A 654 20.35 -39.03 10.42
N GLY A 655 20.74 -38.99 11.72
CA GLY A 655 21.93 -39.67 12.22
C GLY A 655 23.26 -38.97 11.90
N LEU A 656 23.20 -37.72 11.39
CA LEU A 656 24.36 -36.90 11.01
C LEU A 656 24.79 -35.90 12.09
N ALA A 657 24.42 -36.13 13.35
CA ALA A 657 24.67 -35.21 14.46
C ALA A 657 26.18 -34.93 14.69
N ASP A 658 27.05 -35.92 14.44
CA ASP A 658 28.48 -35.76 14.59
C ASP A 658 29.12 -34.87 13.50
N ALA A 659 28.50 -34.74 12.33
CA ALA A 659 28.97 -33.86 11.26
C ALA A 659 28.79 -32.35 11.60
N ILE A 660 27.97 -32.00 12.61
CA ILE A 660 27.71 -30.63 13.01
C ILE A 660 28.69 -30.15 14.10
N LYS A 661 29.39 -31.07 14.78
CA LYS A 661 30.34 -30.68 15.81
C LYS A 661 31.48 -29.87 15.19
N PRO A 662 31.79 -28.66 15.69
CA PRO A 662 32.94 -27.93 15.19
C PRO A 662 34.18 -28.82 15.38
N VAL A 663 34.88 -29.05 14.30
CA VAL A 663 36.23 -29.69 14.37
C VAL A 663 37.08 -28.69 15.14
N ALA A 664 37.31 -28.96 16.42
CA ALA A 664 38.25 -28.18 17.19
C ALA A 664 39.60 -28.32 16.48
N ALA A 665 40.07 -27.19 15.95
CA ALA A 665 41.38 -27.11 15.35
C ALA A 665 42.45 -27.34 16.45
N SER A 666 42.66 -28.62 16.76
CA SER A 666 43.80 -29.04 17.55
C SER A 666 44.79 -29.65 16.58
N PRO A 667 46.02 -29.08 16.45
CA PRO A 667 46.96 -29.47 15.42
C PRO A 667 47.52 -30.91 15.56
N ASN A 668 47.18 -31.65 16.62
CA ASN A 668 47.85 -32.90 16.95
C ASN A 668 46.95 -34.00 17.54
N SER A 669 45.67 -34.06 17.22
CA SER A 669 44.89 -35.27 17.57
C SER A 669 44.70 -36.11 16.34
N PRO A 670 45.15 -37.39 16.34
CA PRO A 670 44.80 -38.30 15.27
C PRO A 670 43.27 -38.47 15.27
N LEU A 671 42.66 -38.15 14.16
CA LEU A 671 41.23 -38.40 13.91
C LEU A 671 40.97 -39.89 14.26
N LYS A 672 40.19 -40.11 15.32
CA LYS A 672 39.56 -41.40 15.51
C LYS A 672 38.40 -41.50 14.52
N THR A 673 38.71 -41.95 13.36
CA THR A 673 37.88 -42.14 12.18
C THR A 673 37.00 -43.39 12.25
N ALA A 674 36.42 -43.74 13.40
CA ALA A 674 35.65 -44.98 13.44
C ALA A 674 34.12 -44.80 13.33
N SER A 675 33.56 -43.62 13.58
CA SER A 675 32.10 -43.42 13.46
C SER A 675 31.70 -42.51 12.29
N GLY A 676 32.59 -41.61 11.87
CA GLY A 676 32.34 -40.73 10.73
C GLY A 676 32.39 -41.43 9.38
N GLU A 677 33.31 -42.41 9.23
CA GLU A 677 33.42 -43.22 7.99
C GLU A 677 32.18 -44.09 7.73
N GLN A 678 31.54 -44.61 8.79
CA GLN A 678 30.31 -45.39 8.61
C GLN A 678 29.08 -44.53 8.25
N ALA A 679 29.01 -43.31 8.75
CA ALA A 679 27.93 -42.37 8.37
C ALA A 679 28.14 -41.83 6.94
N PHE A 680 29.38 -41.60 6.54
CA PHE A 680 29.71 -41.20 5.16
C PHE A 680 29.71 -42.39 4.17
N ALA A 681 29.94 -43.62 4.62
CA ALA A 681 29.88 -44.79 3.76
C ALA A 681 28.45 -45.16 3.32
N ASN A 682 27.43 -44.72 4.06
CA ASN A 682 26.02 -44.91 3.67
C ASN A 682 25.48 -43.81 2.75
N ILE A 683 26.17 -42.68 2.66
CA ILE A 683 25.95 -41.68 1.63
C ILE A 683 26.89 -42.08 0.47
N THR A 684 26.39 -42.89 -0.43
CA THR A 684 27.20 -43.31 -1.59
C THR A 684 27.51 -42.08 -2.43
N ARG A 685 28.73 -42.04 -2.97
CA ARG A 685 29.17 -40.98 -3.90
C ARG A 685 28.16 -40.78 -5.04
N GLU A 686 27.46 -41.84 -5.45
CA GLU A 686 26.39 -41.82 -6.43
C GLU A 686 25.17 -41.07 -5.97
N SER A 687 24.76 -41.16 -4.69
CA SER A 687 23.62 -40.41 -4.16
C SER A 687 23.88 -38.91 -4.04
N LEU A 688 25.13 -38.52 -3.69
CA LEU A 688 25.56 -37.12 -3.69
C LEU A 688 25.70 -36.56 -5.11
N GLU A 689 26.12 -37.38 -6.07
CA GLU A 689 26.20 -37.00 -7.48
C GLU A 689 24.81 -36.92 -8.12
N GLU A 690 23.86 -37.73 -7.66
CA GLU A 690 22.47 -37.73 -8.13
C GLU A 690 21.68 -36.55 -7.55
N ASP A 691 21.88 -36.20 -6.29
CA ASP A 691 21.30 -34.99 -5.67
C ASP A 691 21.92 -33.73 -6.27
N ALA A 692 23.23 -33.69 -6.50
CA ALA A 692 23.87 -32.57 -7.19
C ALA A 692 23.43 -32.45 -8.66
N ARG A 693 23.07 -33.54 -9.34
CA ARG A 693 22.45 -33.51 -10.66
C ARG A 693 21.03 -33.01 -10.64
N ARG A 694 20.23 -33.38 -9.63
CA ARG A 694 18.85 -32.86 -9.45
C ARG A 694 18.87 -31.37 -9.20
N ASP A 695 19.72 -30.88 -8.29
CA ASP A 695 19.84 -29.46 -7.99
C ASP A 695 20.35 -28.64 -9.19
N SER A 696 21.26 -29.18 -9.99
CA SER A 696 21.81 -28.49 -11.17
C SER A 696 20.82 -28.32 -12.31
N LEU A 697 19.74 -29.12 -12.33
CA LEU A 697 18.73 -29.08 -13.40
C LEU A 697 17.55 -28.17 -13.09
N THR A 698 17.31 -27.77 -11.84
CA THR A 698 16.08 -27.10 -11.42
C THR A 698 16.21 -25.65 -10.96
N SER A 699 17.38 -25.15 -10.57
CA SER A 699 17.48 -23.78 -10.02
C SER A 699 18.82 -23.06 -10.23
N ALA A 700 19.67 -23.49 -11.13
CA ALA A 700 21.04 -22.97 -11.22
C ALA A 700 21.10 -21.54 -11.79
N THR A 701 21.45 -20.57 -10.95
CA THR A 701 22.05 -19.32 -11.42
C THR A 701 23.35 -19.63 -12.21
N PRO A 702 23.80 -18.75 -13.14
CA PRO A 702 25.07 -18.96 -13.84
C PRO A 702 26.27 -19.18 -12.91
N ALA A 703 26.25 -18.63 -11.69
CA ALA A 703 27.27 -18.82 -10.66
C ALA A 703 27.21 -20.21 -10.05
N ASP A 704 26.02 -20.73 -9.77
CA ASP A 704 25.85 -22.10 -9.25
C ASP A 704 26.36 -23.13 -10.25
N ARG A 705 26.06 -22.92 -11.55
CA ARG A 705 26.60 -23.77 -12.63
C ARG A 705 28.13 -23.74 -12.73
N PHE A 706 28.73 -22.59 -12.50
CA PHE A 706 30.17 -22.42 -12.51
C PHE A 706 30.84 -23.28 -11.42
N TRP A 707 30.33 -23.20 -10.18
CA TRP A 707 30.93 -23.91 -9.04
C TRP A 707 30.58 -25.40 -8.98
N HIS A 708 29.60 -25.88 -9.72
CA HIS A 708 29.22 -27.28 -9.82
C HIS A 708 29.90 -28.03 -10.99
N HIS A 709 30.76 -27.37 -11.76
CA HIS A 709 31.42 -27.97 -12.90
C HIS A 709 32.53 -28.93 -12.49
N GLN A 710 33.15 -28.73 -11.31
CA GLN A 710 34.20 -29.58 -10.73
C GLN A 710 33.75 -30.04 -9.35
N ARG A 711 33.39 -31.30 -9.21
CA ARG A 711 32.65 -31.81 -8.06
C ARG A 711 33.51 -32.28 -6.89
N SER A 712 34.85 -32.38 -7.08
CA SER A 712 35.78 -32.69 -6.05
C SER A 712 37.12 -32.03 -6.31
N TRP A 713 37.92 -31.79 -5.25
CA TRP A 713 39.26 -31.21 -5.39
C TRP A 713 40.18 -32.05 -6.32
N ALA A 714 40.00 -33.40 -6.35
CA ALA A 714 40.73 -34.30 -7.22
C ALA A 714 40.35 -34.14 -8.71
N GLU A 715 39.09 -33.76 -8.98
CA GLU A 715 38.60 -33.43 -10.32
C GLU A 715 39.10 -32.06 -10.78
N SER A 716 39.14 -31.08 -9.89
CA SER A 716 39.73 -29.75 -10.14
C SER A 716 41.22 -29.84 -10.39
N GLU A 717 41.95 -30.68 -9.65
CA GLU A 717 43.35 -30.97 -9.85
C GLU A 717 43.59 -31.60 -11.25
N LYS A 718 42.79 -32.61 -11.60
CA LYS A 718 42.91 -33.34 -12.87
C LYS A 718 42.58 -32.43 -14.07
N VAL A 719 41.57 -31.57 -13.95
CA VAL A 719 41.19 -30.59 -14.97
C VAL A 719 42.26 -29.50 -15.07
N GLY A 720 42.81 -29.03 -13.94
CA GLY A 720 43.89 -28.05 -13.92
C GLY A 720 45.16 -28.55 -14.54
N VAL A 721 45.57 -29.77 -14.23
CA VAL A 721 46.74 -30.45 -14.87
C VAL A 721 46.50 -30.61 -16.36
N GLY A 722 45.29 -31.05 -16.78
CA GLY A 722 44.96 -31.17 -18.20
C GLY A 722 44.95 -29.85 -18.96
N MET A 723 44.54 -28.76 -18.32
CA MET A 723 44.63 -27.40 -18.91
C MET A 723 46.08 -26.92 -19.00
N ILE A 724 46.94 -27.22 -18.02
CA ILE A 724 48.36 -26.87 -18.05
C ILE A 724 49.07 -27.63 -19.17
N ASP A 725 48.77 -28.92 -19.36
CA ASP A 725 49.32 -29.75 -20.43
C ASP A 725 48.92 -29.26 -21.84
N LEU A 726 47.77 -28.61 -21.97
CA LEU A 726 47.30 -28.01 -23.23
C LEU A 726 47.82 -26.57 -23.46
N MET A 727 48.42 -25.93 -22.47
CA MET A 727 49.03 -24.63 -22.61
C MET A 727 50.37 -24.74 -23.37
N ASP A 728 50.35 -24.27 -24.60
CA ASP A 728 51.56 -24.16 -25.41
C ASP A 728 52.47 -23.03 -24.89
N LEU A 729 53.43 -23.41 -24.02
CA LEU A 729 54.41 -22.47 -23.43
C LEU A 729 55.49 -22.01 -24.39
N SER A 730 55.42 -22.40 -25.67
CA SER A 730 56.40 -22.01 -26.73
C SER A 730 56.30 -20.54 -27.15
N GLY A 731 55.16 -19.88 -26.88
CA GLY A 731 54.96 -18.46 -27.24
C GLY A 731 55.71 -17.39 -26.40
N GLY A 732 56.31 -17.79 -25.28
CA GLY A 732 56.99 -16.87 -24.34
C GLY A 732 58.44 -16.53 -24.69
N ASN A 733 59.10 -17.30 -25.57
CA ASN A 733 60.50 -17.13 -25.88
C ASN A 733 60.80 -16.35 -27.17
N GLU A 734 59.82 -16.07 -28.03
CA GLU A 734 60.03 -15.27 -29.22
C GLU A 734 59.99 -13.75 -29.01
N LYS A 735 59.31 -13.27 -27.91
CA LYS A 735 59.28 -11.82 -27.56
C LYS A 735 60.52 -11.32 -26.80
N LYS A 736 61.51 -12.15 -26.53
CA LYS A 736 62.84 -11.74 -25.99
C LYS A 736 63.94 -11.72 -27.01
N ARG A 737 63.69 -11.94 -28.31
CA ARG A 737 64.68 -11.91 -29.41
C ARG A 737 64.33 -10.95 -30.55
N GLN A 738 63.46 -9.96 -30.32
CA GLN A 738 63.34 -8.82 -31.20
C GLN A 738 63.62 -7.54 -30.44
#